data_b4310714359d42ec4581867c4b60bfbc
#
_entry.id   b4310714359d42ec4581867c4b60bfbc
#
_cell.length_a   1.000
_cell.length_b   1.000
_cell.length_c   1.000
_cell.angle_alpha   90.00
_cell.angle_beta   90.00
_cell.angle_gamma   90.00
#
_symmetry.space_group_name_H-M   'P 1'
#
loop_
_entity.id
_entity.type
_entity.pdbx_description
1 polymer ?
#
loop_
_entity_poly.entity_id
_entity_poly.type
_entity_poly.pdbx_seq_one_letter_code
_entity_poly.pdbx_strand_id
1 'polypeptide(L)'
;MENPGASQADHSAKFCQWIRICEWILLALLCAYFGARTLPRAWRTLNTDFPNYYLTARLTHEHYDTSRIYEWMWVQRQKDHYDIDQRIVGMVPITPFSTLVVWPLTSMSALSAKHYWLALNLVLLVVTLALLRSMTHLPWRRVALVAALSFPLQVNFLLGQYYVLLLFILTFSCWLYVRQQQFLAGILVGLASGLKIFPILYLVYFVRKKDLKAILGTVVGCLGIAAISLLVFGWQLNHTYLTQVLPAALRGEALNPYNLKAASLSSLLHRLFLYEPQLNPHPALNAPWLFAVLHPLLQMALIAPALLLVVPKEHCPRRDRLEWAAILLVTLALSTSPASYLFTLLILPVCLIWDALEQQRDRISIAVLMSFYFAVGIIGGSDHGGAGWSALLKVPRLYVLILLCVFTYLLLIRQQPRERLKLSLSWTVALIIATTLSIATNLRHQQGLYADYQWRIFTPHDVYMAAQPVVEDDTILFIAFMLDGYHSAVDHFDTVQFSSPSHNDYLAVASTGSERWVEQVGNTSTVVPVNMDKAGIREAESPVVSFDGRWLAFLREDHGRARIWLHALDQPNNSDRPLTPTVLNVLEMAFLPEGTLIFSAVSESQPRLFSADQSGNIRYLGIDDARYPSVSPDGHWLAYSQLDGGNWNLWLHNQDTGATHRFTHVACNNIEPAWAEDSQTLIYASDCGRALWFTALSRRRIFP
;
A
#
# COMPACT_ATOMS: atom_id res chain seq x y z
N MET A 1 61.96 -19.25 34.35
CA MET A 1 61.14 -18.04 34.21
C MET A 1 60.30 -18.20 32.94
N GLU A 2 59.06 -18.69 33.08
CA GLU A 2 58.10 -18.76 31.96
C GLU A 2 57.73 -17.36 31.55
N ASN A 3 57.77 -17.11 30.27
CA ASN A 3 57.52 -15.77 29.68
C ASN A 3 56.00 -15.47 29.76
N PRO A 4 55.56 -14.53 30.65
CA PRO A 4 54.12 -14.29 30.87
C PRO A 4 53.38 -13.77 29.63
N GLY A 5 54.11 -13.33 28.61
CA GLY A 5 53.55 -12.92 27.32
C GLY A 5 53.13 -14.07 26.42
N ALA A 6 53.75 -15.27 26.53
CA ALA A 6 53.40 -16.43 25.71
C ALA A 6 52.09 -17.07 26.17
N SER A 7 51.80 -17.10 27.48
CA SER A 7 50.56 -17.64 28.04
C SER A 7 49.36 -16.74 27.67
N GLN A 8 49.51 -15.44 27.66
CA GLN A 8 48.46 -14.49 27.31
C GLN A 8 48.10 -14.53 25.79
N ALA A 9 49.14 -14.73 24.94
CA ALA A 9 48.94 -14.90 23.49
C ALA A 9 48.21 -16.21 23.15
N ASP A 10 48.54 -17.32 23.82
CA ASP A 10 47.89 -18.61 23.64
C ASP A 10 46.41 -18.62 24.12
N HIS A 11 46.11 -17.98 25.26
CA HIS A 11 44.73 -17.78 25.72
C HIS A 11 43.89 -16.92 24.74
N SER A 12 44.47 -15.85 24.18
CA SER A 12 43.75 -15.02 23.20
C SER A 12 43.54 -15.76 21.89
N ALA A 13 44.46 -16.58 21.43
CA ALA A 13 44.32 -17.40 20.23
C ALA A 13 43.22 -18.48 20.39
N LYS A 14 43.20 -19.18 21.51
CA LYS A 14 42.15 -20.16 21.86
C LYS A 14 40.79 -19.51 21.96
N PHE A 15 40.66 -18.36 22.59
CA PHE A 15 39.41 -17.60 22.68
C PHE A 15 38.90 -17.18 21.30
N CYS A 16 39.78 -16.69 20.41
CA CYS A 16 39.39 -16.36 19.03
C CYS A 16 38.94 -17.63 18.24
N GLN A 17 39.52 -18.76 18.48
CA GLN A 17 39.13 -20.03 17.86
C GLN A 17 37.74 -20.48 18.35
N TRP A 18 37.47 -20.39 19.65
CA TRP A 18 36.15 -20.66 20.23
C TRP A 18 35.05 -19.77 19.63
N ILE A 19 35.29 -18.47 19.51
CA ILE A 19 34.34 -17.55 18.86
C ILE A 19 34.02 -18.00 17.42
N ARG A 20 35.05 -18.39 16.65
CA ARG A 20 34.86 -18.89 15.27
C ARG A 20 33.99 -20.12 15.21
N ILE A 21 34.21 -21.07 16.12
CA ILE A 21 33.42 -22.30 16.21
C ILE A 21 31.97 -21.97 16.57
N CYS A 22 31.75 -21.10 17.55
CA CYS A 22 30.41 -20.66 17.94
C CYS A 22 29.69 -19.94 16.78
N GLU A 23 30.38 -19.06 16.03
CA GLU A 23 29.83 -18.39 14.83
C GLU A 23 29.36 -19.41 13.78
N TRP A 24 30.14 -20.49 13.52
CA TRP A 24 29.76 -21.54 12.57
C TRP A 24 28.61 -22.41 13.06
N ILE A 25 28.60 -22.80 14.34
CA ILE A 25 27.53 -23.59 14.94
C ILE A 25 26.21 -22.79 14.87
N LEU A 26 26.24 -21.51 15.28
CA LEU A 26 25.07 -20.66 15.24
C LEU A 26 24.55 -20.49 13.80
N LEU A 27 25.45 -20.24 12.84
CA LEU A 27 25.07 -20.13 11.42
C LEU A 27 24.43 -21.42 10.92
N ALA A 28 25.01 -22.59 11.24
CA ALA A 28 24.47 -23.89 10.83
C ALA A 28 23.05 -24.12 11.42
N LEU A 29 22.85 -23.79 12.70
CA LEU A 29 21.56 -23.92 13.37
C LEU A 29 20.49 -22.98 12.74
N LEU A 30 20.86 -21.71 12.47
CA LEU A 30 19.95 -20.75 11.83
C LEU A 30 19.60 -21.14 10.38
N CYS A 31 20.58 -21.62 9.62
CA CYS A 31 20.34 -22.14 8.27
C CYS A 31 19.47 -23.41 8.29
N ALA A 32 19.69 -24.32 9.22
CA ALA A 32 18.84 -25.49 9.41
C ALA A 32 17.41 -25.10 9.79
N TYR A 33 17.25 -24.15 10.70
CA TYR A 33 15.93 -23.61 11.06
C TYR A 33 15.22 -22.99 9.85
N PHE A 34 15.91 -22.14 9.10
CA PHE A 34 15.38 -21.52 7.89
C PHE A 34 14.95 -22.56 6.85
N GLY A 35 15.80 -23.56 6.58
CA GLY A 35 15.51 -24.65 5.64
C GLY A 35 14.38 -25.56 6.09
N ALA A 36 14.29 -25.87 7.40
CA ALA A 36 13.28 -26.81 7.92
C ALA A 36 11.92 -26.15 8.24
N ARG A 37 11.88 -24.86 8.59
CA ARG A 37 10.67 -24.20 9.05
C ARG A 37 10.16 -23.14 8.09
N THR A 38 11.03 -22.27 7.59
CA THR A 38 10.61 -21.11 6.79
C THR A 38 10.36 -21.49 5.33
N LEU A 39 11.30 -22.15 4.67
CA LEU A 39 11.19 -22.48 3.25
C LEU A 39 10.03 -23.43 2.93
N PRO A 40 9.81 -24.56 3.65
CA PRO A 40 8.69 -25.43 3.33
C PRO A 40 7.32 -24.76 3.50
N ARG A 41 7.19 -23.89 4.50
CA ARG A 41 5.96 -23.11 4.71
C ARG A 41 5.76 -22.09 3.60
N ALA A 42 6.82 -21.34 3.24
CA ALA A 42 6.78 -20.38 2.14
C ALA A 42 6.42 -21.04 0.80
N TRP A 43 6.89 -22.27 0.59
CA TRP A 43 6.67 -23.05 -0.63
C TRP A 43 5.23 -23.54 -0.79
N ARG A 44 4.56 -23.90 0.32
CA ARG A 44 3.25 -24.58 0.29
C ARG A 44 2.06 -23.62 0.34
N THR A 45 2.21 -22.38 0.78
CA THR A 45 1.08 -21.45 1.00
C THR A 45 1.07 -20.31 -0.01
N LEU A 46 -0.11 -20.02 -0.55
CA LEU A 46 -0.38 -18.82 -1.34
C LEU A 46 -1.00 -17.69 -0.52
N ASN A 47 -1.56 -17.97 0.66
CA ASN A 47 -2.14 -16.93 1.52
C ASN A 47 -1.05 -16.02 2.11
N THR A 48 -0.49 -15.16 1.27
CA THR A 48 0.69 -14.31 1.50
C THR A 48 0.60 -13.08 0.62
N ASP A 49 1.61 -12.21 0.63
CA ASP A 49 1.62 -10.97 -0.16
C ASP A 49 2.03 -11.18 -1.64
N PHE A 50 2.60 -12.34 -2.00
CA PHE A 50 3.00 -12.62 -3.39
C PHE A 50 1.86 -12.50 -4.40
N PRO A 51 0.64 -13.00 -4.14
CA PRO A 51 -0.49 -12.85 -5.04
C PRO A 51 -0.82 -11.41 -5.39
N ASN A 52 -0.53 -10.43 -4.54
CA ASN A 52 -0.78 -9.02 -4.82
C ASN A 52 -0.01 -8.55 -6.07
N TYR A 53 1.24 -8.98 -6.22
CA TYR A 53 2.07 -8.66 -7.39
C TYR A 53 1.69 -9.52 -8.60
N TYR A 54 1.47 -10.80 -8.37
CA TYR A 54 1.17 -11.77 -9.42
C TYR A 54 -0.17 -11.46 -10.10
N LEU A 55 -1.24 -11.24 -9.33
CA LEU A 55 -2.56 -10.95 -9.87
C LEU A 55 -2.53 -9.69 -10.74
N THR A 56 -1.96 -8.59 -10.23
CA THR A 56 -1.85 -7.35 -10.98
C THR A 56 -1.04 -7.52 -12.28
N ALA A 57 0.09 -8.22 -12.22
CA ALA A 57 0.89 -8.48 -13.41
C ALA A 57 0.14 -9.35 -14.41
N ARG A 58 -0.63 -10.33 -13.95
CA ARG A 58 -1.41 -11.22 -14.79
C ARG A 58 -2.56 -10.50 -15.47
N LEU A 59 -3.35 -9.72 -14.74
CA LEU A 59 -4.42 -8.89 -15.29
C LEU A 59 -3.89 -7.95 -16.38
N THR A 60 -2.72 -7.33 -16.14
CA THR A 60 -2.08 -6.47 -17.13
C THR A 60 -1.62 -7.26 -18.36
N HIS A 61 -1.07 -8.47 -18.19
CA HIS A 61 -0.66 -9.34 -19.29
C HIS A 61 -1.85 -9.82 -20.14
N GLU A 62 -2.98 -10.05 -19.52
CA GLU A 62 -4.23 -10.48 -20.17
C GLU A 62 -5.07 -9.30 -20.69
N HIS A 63 -4.51 -8.08 -20.69
CA HIS A 63 -5.12 -6.85 -21.22
C HIS A 63 -6.39 -6.37 -20.51
N TYR A 64 -6.53 -6.69 -19.21
CA TYR A 64 -7.57 -6.10 -18.38
C TYR A 64 -7.40 -4.59 -18.24
N ASP A 65 -8.46 -3.90 -17.83
CA ASP A 65 -8.40 -2.46 -17.54
C ASP A 65 -7.53 -2.18 -16.30
N THR A 66 -6.28 -1.81 -16.52
CA THR A 66 -5.29 -1.57 -15.47
C THR A 66 -5.60 -0.32 -14.64
N SER A 67 -6.50 0.56 -15.09
CA SER A 67 -6.88 1.78 -14.34
C SER A 67 -7.53 1.44 -12.99
N ARG A 68 -8.16 0.26 -12.88
CA ARG A 68 -8.88 -0.23 -11.71
C ARG A 68 -8.03 -0.99 -10.68
N ILE A 69 -6.74 -1.16 -10.90
CA ILE A 69 -5.86 -1.97 -10.02
C ILE A 69 -5.83 -1.47 -8.56
N TYR A 70 -6.07 -0.18 -8.33
CA TYR A 70 -6.15 0.38 -6.98
C TYR A 70 -7.54 0.29 -6.35
N GLU A 71 -8.55 -0.19 -7.07
CA GLU A 71 -9.90 -0.38 -6.57
C GLU A 71 -9.99 -1.75 -5.86
N TRP A 72 -10.05 -1.71 -4.53
CA TRP A 72 -10.04 -2.90 -3.70
C TRP A 72 -11.10 -3.93 -4.07
N MET A 73 -12.36 -3.52 -4.22
CA MET A 73 -13.47 -4.42 -4.54
C MET A 73 -13.28 -5.12 -5.87
N TRP A 74 -12.88 -4.37 -6.90
CA TRP A 74 -12.61 -4.95 -8.22
C TRP A 74 -11.48 -5.98 -8.17
N VAL A 75 -10.37 -5.66 -7.49
CA VAL A 75 -9.24 -6.58 -7.36
C VAL A 75 -9.62 -7.86 -6.62
N GLN A 76 -10.49 -7.77 -5.59
CA GLN A 76 -10.97 -8.95 -4.88
C GLN A 76 -11.80 -9.86 -5.79
N ARG A 77 -12.70 -9.32 -6.62
CA ARG A 77 -13.47 -10.08 -7.60
C ARG A 77 -12.56 -10.77 -8.62
N GLN A 78 -11.55 -10.07 -9.14
CA GLN A 78 -10.57 -10.66 -10.05
C GLN A 78 -9.75 -11.78 -9.39
N LYS A 79 -9.44 -11.69 -8.12
CA LYS A 79 -8.78 -12.77 -7.36
C LYS A 79 -9.57 -14.09 -7.45
N ASP A 80 -10.89 -14.00 -7.30
CA ASP A 80 -11.77 -15.15 -7.27
C ASP A 80 -11.79 -15.88 -8.63
N HIS A 81 -11.69 -15.15 -9.75
CA HIS A 81 -11.58 -15.73 -11.09
C HIS A 81 -10.29 -16.53 -11.34
N TYR A 82 -9.26 -16.33 -10.53
CA TYR A 82 -7.95 -16.99 -10.69
C TYR A 82 -7.64 -18.06 -9.65
N ASP A 83 -8.63 -18.53 -8.90
CA ASP A 83 -8.48 -19.56 -7.85
C ASP A 83 -7.34 -19.26 -6.86
N ILE A 84 -7.16 -17.99 -6.52
CA ILE A 84 -6.16 -17.57 -5.58
C ILE A 84 -6.70 -17.76 -4.17
N ASP A 85 -6.25 -18.82 -3.50
CA ASP A 85 -6.56 -19.10 -2.10
C ASP A 85 -5.86 -18.09 -1.19
N GLN A 86 -6.40 -16.90 -1.19
CA GLN A 86 -6.01 -15.81 -0.29
C GLN A 86 -7.26 -15.02 0.08
N ARG A 87 -7.46 -14.78 1.38
CA ARG A 87 -8.65 -14.08 1.87
C ARG A 87 -8.71 -12.64 1.35
N ILE A 88 -7.57 -11.97 1.30
CA ILE A 88 -7.46 -10.57 0.87
C ILE A 88 -6.28 -10.42 -0.08
N VAL A 89 -6.54 -10.02 -1.32
CA VAL A 89 -5.54 -9.51 -2.25
C VAL A 89 -5.75 -8.00 -2.36
N GLY A 90 -4.72 -7.23 -2.28
CA GLY A 90 -4.84 -5.79 -2.40
C GLY A 90 -3.59 -5.12 -2.91
N MET A 91 -3.82 -4.11 -3.74
CA MET A 91 -2.77 -3.19 -4.09
C MET A 91 -2.49 -2.28 -2.90
N VAL A 92 -1.74 -2.81 -1.98
CA VAL A 92 -1.02 -1.97 -1.03
C VAL A 92 -0.23 -0.92 -1.84
N PRO A 93 0.15 0.25 -1.28
CA PRO A 93 0.75 1.38 -2.00
C PRO A 93 2.06 1.03 -2.68
N ILE A 94 1.98 0.13 -3.66
CA ILE A 94 3.06 -0.28 -4.54
C ILE A 94 2.97 0.52 -5.84
N THR A 95 4.13 0.80 -6.41
CA THR A 95 4.19 1.46 -7.70
C THR A 95 3.67 0.53 -8.78
N PRO A 96 3.04 1.01 -9.87
CA PRO A 96 2.65 0.15 -10.99
C PRO A 96 3.83 -0.67 -11.51
N PHE A 97 4.99 -0.05 -11.67
CA PHE A 97 6.21 -0.70 -12.14
C PHE A 97 6.63 -1.92 -11.29
N SER A 98 6.38 -1.92 -9.97
CA SER A 98 6.81 -3.01 -9.10
C SER A 98 6.18 -4.36 -9.42
N THR A 99 5.03 -4.38 -10.09
CA THR A 99 4.33 -5.59 -10.51
C THR A 99 4.99 -6.26 -11.73
N LEU A 100 5.69 -5.48 -12.55
CA LEU A 100 6.39 -5.98 -13.74
C LEU A 100 7.53 -6.96 -13.41
N VAL A 101 8.02 -6.94 -12.17
CA VAL A 101 9.07 -7.88 -11.72
C VAL A 101 8.63 -9.34 -11.84
N VAL A 102 7.36 -9.62 -11.62
CA VAL A 102 6.79 -10.97 -11.72
C VAL A 102 6.11 -11.24 -13.06
N TRP A 103 6.11 -10.28 -13.99
CA TRP A 103 5.54 -10.40 -15.33
C TRP A 103 5.96 -11.69 -16.07
N PRO A 104 7.25 -12.09 -16.09
CA PRO A 104 7.65 -13.32 -16.79
C PRO A 104 7.03 -14.60 -16.22
N LEU A 105 6.45 -14.52 -15.03
CA LEU A 105 5.87 -15.66 -14.32
C LEU A 105 4.33 -15.75 -14.49
N THR A 106 3.70 -14.79 -15.17
CA THR A 106 2.24 -14.70 -15.28
C THR A 106 1.60 -15.79 -16.13
N SER A 107 2.37 -16.45 -17.00
CA SER A 107 1.89 -17.60 -17.78
C SER A 107 1.74 -18.90 -16.95
N MET A 108 2.23 -18.91 -15.71
CA MET A 108 2.18 -20.07 -14.82
C MET A 108 1.03 -19.90 -13.81
N SER A 109 0.64 -20.99 -13.11
CA SER A 109 -0.23 -20.87 -11.94
C SER A 109 0.42 -20.05 -10.84
N ALA A 110 -0.37 -19.39 -10.00
CA ALA A 110 0.12 -18.51 -8.93
C ALA A 110 1.10 -19.22 -7.97
N LEU A 111 0.84 -20.49 -7.65
CA LEU A 111 1.73 -21.28 -6.78
C LEU A 111 3.06 -21.60 -7.47
N SER A 112 3.03 -22.03 -8.74
CA SER A 112 4.24 -22.28 -9.52
C SER A 112 5.07 -21.00 -9.70
N ALA A 113 4.42 -19.89 -10.01
CA ALA A 113 5.09 -18.58 -10.09
C ALA A 113 5.79 -18.21 -8.77
N LYS A 114 5.14 -18.47 -7.63
CA LYS A 114 5.75 -18.26 -6.30
C LYS A 114 6.99 -19.13 -6.08
N HIS A 115 6.98 -20.39 -6.54
CA HIS A 115 8.15 -21.27 -6.43
C HIS A 115 9.37 -20.69 -7.17
N TYR A 116 9.19 -20.27 -8.42
CA TYR A 116 10.27 -19.62 -9.19
C TYR A 116 10.73 -18.31 -8.56
N TRP A 117 9.79 -17.53 -8.02
CA TRP A 117 10.09 -16.30 -7.30
C TRP A 117 10.95 -16.54 -6.05
N LEU A 118 10.62 -17.56 -5.25
CA LEU A 118 11.42 -17.95 -4.08
C LEU A 118 12.82 -18.43 -4.46
N ALA A 119 12.94 -19.24 -5.53
CA ALA A 119 14.22 -19.68 -6.05
C ALA A 119 15.09 -18.50 -6.52
N LEU A 120 14.52 -17.56 -7.26
CA LEU A 120 15.19 -16.32 -7.67
C LEU A 120 15.68 -15.53 -6.44
N ASN A 121 14.85 -15.36 -5.42
CA ASN A 121 15.23 -14.64 -4.20
C ASN A 121 16.40 -15.33 -3.46
N LEU A 122 16.47 -16.67 -3.46
CA LEU A 122 17.64 -17.39 -2.90
C LEU A 122 18.92 -17.08 -3.67
N VAL A 123 18.86 -17.10 -5.01
CA VAL A 123 20.01 -16.74 -5.86
C VAL A 123 20.44 -15.29 -5.60
N LEU A 124 19.50 -14.35 -5.60
CA LEU A 124 19.77 -12.94 -5.35
C LEU A 124 20.38 -12.72 -3.95
N LEU A 125 19.93 -13.45 -2.94
CA LEU A 125 20.49 -13.40 -1.59
C LEU A 125 21.97 -13.85 -1.61
N VAL A 126 22.29 -14.97 -2.25
CA VAL A 126 23.68 -15.46 -2.35
C VAL A 126 24.58 -14.45 -3.05
N VAL A 127 24.12 -13.87 -4.17
CA VAL A 127 24.85 -12.82 -4.89
C VAL A 127 25.03 -11.57 -4.02
N THR A 128 24.00 -11.18 -3.29
CA THR A 128 24.07 -10.05 -2.33
C THR A 128 25.15 -10.28 -1.26
N LEU A 129 25.19 -11.47 -0.66
CA LEU A 129 26.21 -11.83 0.32
C LEU A 129 27.63 -11.82 -0.30
N ALA A 130 27.77 -12.25 -1.55
CA ALA A 130 29.04 -12.18 -2.28
C ALA A 130 29.48 -10.73 -2.53
N LEU A 131 28.56 -9.84 -2.92
CA LEU A 131 28.85 -8.42 -3.07
C LEU A 131 29.24 -7.78 -1.73
N LEU A 132 28.51 -8.05 -0.65
CA LEU A 132 28.85 -7.58 0.69
C LEU A 132 30.25 -8.05 1.13
N ARG A 133 30.55 -9.33 0.90
CA ARG A 133 31.89 -9.88 1.19
C ARG A 133 32.99 -9.18 0.38
N SER A 134 32.72 -8.83 -0.88
CA SER A 134 33.69 -8.13 -1.75
C SER A 134 33.91 -6.66 -1.37
N MET A 135 32.93 -6.03 -0.71
CA MET A 135 33.00 -4.62 -0.24
C MET A 135 33.57 -4.49 1.17
N THR A 136 33.48 -5.54 1.97
CA THR A 136 33.85 -5.52 3.38
C THR A 136 35.04 -6.46 3.65
N HIS A 137 35.73 -6.26 4.75
CA HIS A 137 36.81 -7.18 5.22
C HIS A 137 36.23 -8.30 6.09
N LEU A 138 34.91 -8.35 6.28
CA LEU A 138 34.24 -9.36 7.08
C LEU A 138 34.37 -10.75 6.43
N PRO A 139 34.67 -11.81 7.20
CA PRO A 139 34.70 -13.18 6.68
C PRO A 139 33.28 -13.62 6.29
N TRP A 140 33.19 -14.56 5.33
CA TRP A 140 31.91 -15.12 4.85
C TRP A 140 30.93 -15.50 5.95
N ARG A 141 31.43 -16.16 7.01
CA ARG A 141 30.61 -16.60 8.13
C ARG A 141 29.87 -15.44 8.82
N ARG A 142 30.49 -14.24 8.93
CA ARG A 142 29.87 -13.08 9.57
C ARG A 142 28.87 -12.40 8.67
N VAL A 143 29.18 -12.27 7.39
CA VAL A 143 28.23 -11.75 6.40
C VAL A 143 26.98 -12.65 6.32
N ALA A 144 27.18 -13.96 6.25
CA ALA A 144 26.10 -14.93 6.28
C ALA A 144 25.32 -14.93 7.61
N LEU A 145 26.01 -14.75 8.74
CA LEU A 145 25.39 -14.68 10.06
C LEU A 145 24.46 -13.46 10.20
N VAL A 146 24.85 -12.28 9.68
CA VAL A 146 23.97 -11.11 9.65
C VAL A 146 22.67 -11.44 8.91
N ALA A 147 22.75 -12.08 7.74
CA ALA A 147 21.56 -12.48 7.00
C ALA A 147 20.74 -13.54 7.74
N ALA A 148 21.41 -14.57 8.31
CA ALA A 148 20.72 -15.66 9.01
C ALA A 148 20.02 -15.21 10.31
N LEU A 149 20.55 -14.18 10.99
CA LEU A 149 19.94 -13.56 12.17
C LEU A 149 18.75 -12.64 11.81
N SER A 150 18.53 -12.35 10.53
CA SER A 150 17.45 -11.47 10.10
C SER A 150 16.11 -12.19 10.16
N PHE A 151 15.34 -11.97 11.21
CA PHE A 151 13.93 -12.37 11.24
C PHE A 151 13.11 -11.70 10.11
N PRO A 152 13.31 -10.41 9.77
CA PRO A 152 12.71 -9.79 8.60
C PRO A 152 12.93 -10.53 7.28
N LEU A 153 14.11 -11.10 7.07
CA LEU A 153 14.42 -11.91 5.89
C LEU A 153 13.56 -13.18 5.84
N GLN A 154 13.35 -13.85 6.99
CA GLN A 154 12.48 -15.03 7.06
C GLN A 154 11.02 -14.65 6.71
N VAL A 155 10.53 -13.53 7.21
CA VAL A 155 9.18 -13.01 6.88
C VAL A 155 9.09 -12.65 5.41
N ASN A 156 10.14 -12.06 4.81
CA ASN A 156 10.19 -11.77 3.37
C ASN A 156 10.00 -13.04 2.52
N PHE A 157 10.70 -14.13 2.85
CA PHE A 157 10.54 -15.40 2.14
C PHE A 157 9.16 -16.00 2.36
N LEU A 158 8.65 -16.00 3.60
CA LEU A 158 7.32 -16.53 3.93
C LEU A 158 6.22 -15.84 3.11
N LEU A 159 6.27 -14.51 3.02
CA LEU A 159 5.26 -13.71 2.33
C LEU A 159 5.51 -13.58 0.82
N GLY A 160 6.69 -13.98 0.32
CA GLY A 160 7.06 -13.86 -1.09
C GLY A 160 7.29 -12.41 -1.54
N GLN A 161 7.78 -11.56 -0.65
CA GLN A 161 8.04 -10.15 -0.89
C GLN A 161 9.29 -9.92 -1.75
N TYR A 162 9.42 -8.75 -2.37
CA TYR A 162 10.55 -8.39 -3.25
C TYR A 162 11.70 -7.65 -2.55
N TYR A 163 11.72 -7.61 -1.20
CA TYR A 163 12.78 -6.86 -0.50
C TYR A 163 14.16 -7.50 -0.59
N VAL A 164 14.27 -8.78 -0.92
CA VAL A 164 15.57 -9.39 -1.27
C VAL A 164 16.08 -8.84 -2.60
N LEU A 165 15.21 -8.69 -3.61
CA LEU A 165 15.57 -8.03 -4.87
C LEU A 165 15.98 -6.58 -4.64
N LEU A 166 15.25 -5.84 -3.81
CA LEU A 166 15.57 -4.46 -3.49
C LEU A 166 16.90 -4.36 -2.73
N LEU A 167 17.17 -5.27 -1.78
CA LEU A 167 18.43 -5.39 -1.08
C LEU A 167 19.58 -5.65 -2.06
N PHE A 168 19.38 -6.57 -3.02
CA PHE A 168 20.36 -6.84 -4.08
C PHE A 168 20.67 -5.58 -4.89
N ILE A 169 19.64 -4.88 -5.40
CA ILE A 169 19.83 -3.68 -6.23
C ILE A 169 20.57 -2.59 -5.46
N LEU A 170 20.18 -2.31 -4.20
CA LEU A 170 20.83 -1.30 -3.38
C LEU A 170 22.27 -1.69 -2.99
N THR A 171 22.51 -2.98 -2.74
CA THR A 171 23.87 -3.47 -2.45
C THR A 171 24.75 -3.39 -3.68
N PHE A 172 24.23 -3.76 -4.86
CA PHE A 172 24.96 -3.67 -6.11
C PHE A 172 25.22 -2.21 -6.51
N SER A 173 24.25 -1.33 -6.28
CA SER A 173 24.43 0.12 -6.46
C SER A 173 25.53 0.67 -5.56
N CYS A 174 25.54 0.32 -4.27
CA CYS A 174 26.63 0.68 -3.34
C CYS A 174 27.98 0.16 -3.81
N TRP A 175 28.04 -1.09 -4.25
CA TRP A 175 29.25 -1.72 -4.78
C TRP A 175 29.82 -1.00 -6.01
N LEU A 176 28.97 -0.60 -6.97
CA LEU A 176 29.35 0.19 -8.11
C LEU A 176 29.83 1.58 -7.69
N TYR A 177 29.10 2.22 -6.75
CA TYR A 177 29.43 3.56 -6.28
C TYR A 177 30.83 3.61 -5.65
N VAL A 178 31.13 2.68 -4.77
CA VAL A 178 32.45 2.56 -4.12
C VAL A 178 33.56 2.26 -5.14
N ARG A 179 33.24 1.62 -6.27
CA ARG A 179 34.14 1.33 -7.39
C ARG A 179 34.21 2.44 -8.43
N GLN A 180 33.73 3.63 -8.14
CA GLN A 180 33.76 4.81 -9.00
C GLN A 180 32.93 4.68 -10.28
N GLN A 181 31.93 3.77 -10.29
CA GLN A 181 30.93 3.62 -11.35
C GLN A 181 29.65 4.37 -10.97
N GLN A 182 29.77 5.68 -10.68
CA GLN A 182 28.69 6.46 -10.07
C GLN A 182 27.44 6.55 -10.97
N PHE A 183 27.61 6.64 -12.31
CA PHE A 183 26.49 6.71 -13.25
C PHE A 183 25.63 5.44 -13.19
N LEU A 184 26.26 4.26 -13.23
CA LEU A 184 25.56 2.97 -13.14
C LEU A 184 24.92 2.79 -11.76
N ALA A 185 25.62 3.21 -10.70
CA ALA A 185 25.06 3.22 -9.35
C ALA A 185 23.78 4.07 -9.27
N GLY A 186 23.80 5.25 -9.91
CA GLY A 186 22.61 6.10 -10.02
C GLY A 186 21.45 5.42 -10.75
N ILE A 187 21.71 4.77 -11.91
CA ILE A 187 20.67 4.03 -12.65
C ILE A 187 20.00 2.99 -11.74
N LEU A 188 20.79 2.23 -10.97
CA LEU A 188 20.24 1.23 -10.04
C LEU A 188 19.43 1.85 -8.90
N VAL A 189 19.80 3.03 -8.40
CA VAL A 189 18.97 3.79 -7.44
C VAL A 189 17.65 4.19 -8.09
N GLY A 190 17.66 4.68 -9.32
CA GLY A 190 16.46 4.97 -10.10
C GLY A 190 15.57 3.72 -10.22
N LEU A 191 16.14 2.57 -10.59
CA LEU A 191 15.44 1.29 -10.69
C LEU A 191 14.84 0.87 -9.34
N ALA A 192 15.60 0.98 -8.25
CA ALA A 192 15.13 0.71 -6.90
C ALA A 192 13.95 1.62 -6.51
N SER A 193 13.98 2.90 -6.94
CA SER A 193 12.91 3.87 -6.70
C SER A 193 11.61 3.53 -7.45
N GLY A 194 11.72 2.84 -8.59
CA GLY A 194 10.57 2.32 -9.30
C GLY A 194 9.90 1.13 -8.59
N LEU A 195 10.66 0.33 -7.86
CA LEU A 195 10.09 -0.76 -7.04
C LEU A 195 9.45 -0.23 -5.75
N LYS A 196 10.12 0.70 -5.09
CA LYS A 196 9.63 1.45 -3.91
C LYS A 196 10.17 2.87 -3.98
N ILE A 197 9.34 3.85 -3.70
CA ILE A 197 9.69 5.26 -3.87
C ILE A 197 10.83 5.73 -2.95
N PHE A 198 10.98 5.16 -1.77
CA PHE A 198 11.90 5.65 -0.76
C PHE A 198 13.40 5.65 -1.15
N PRO A 199 13.94 4.75 -2.01
CA PRO A 199 15.32 4.85 -2.48
C PRO A 199 15.66 6.16 -3.20
N ILE A 200 14.66 6.94 -3.64
CA ILE A 200 14.86 8.27 -4.24
C ILE A 200 15.61 9.23 -3.30
N LEU A 201 15.61 8.99 -1.98
CA LEU A 201 16.39 9.78 -1.03
C LEU A 201 17.90 9.74 -1.30
N TYR A 202 18.41 8.72 -2.00
CA TYR A 202 19.79 8.70 -2.47
C TYR A 202 20.07 9.79 -3.52
N LEU A 203 19.05 10.27 -4.26
CA LEU A 203 19.22 11.42 -5.14
C LEU A 203 19.59 12.67 -4.31
N VAL A 204 18.95 12.87 -3.17
CA VAL A 204 19.28 13.99 -2.24
C VAL A 204 20.72 13.83 -1.70
N TYR A 205 21.13 12.60 -1.39
CA TYR A 205 22.51 12.28 -1.03
C TYR A 205 23.50 12.64 -2.15
N PHE A 206 23.24 12.24 -3.41
CA PHE A 206 24.11 12.54 -4.56
C PHE A 206 24.17 14.03 -4.84
N VAL A 207 23.06 14.76 -4.72
CA VAL A 207 23.05 16.23 -4.83
C VAL A 207 23.90 16.86 -3.73
N ARG A 208 23.80 16.37 -2.49
CA ARG A 208 24.62 16.84 -1.37
C ARG A 208 26.12 16.52 -1.59
N LYS A 209 26.41 15.35 -2.13
CA LYS A 209 27.78 14.91 -2.50
C LYS A 209 28.33 15.71 -3.69
N LYS A 210 27.47 16.38 -4.47
CA LYS A 210 27.78 17.07 -5.75
C LYS A 210 28.28 16.10 -6.81
N ASP A 211 27.75 14.89 -6.83
CA ASP A 211 28.11 13.84 -7.78
C ASP A 211 27.15 13.84 -8.99
N LEU A 212 27.51 14.63 -10.01
CA LEU A 212 26.68 14.79 -11.22
C LEU A 212 26.47 13.49 -11.97
N LYS A 213 27.45 12.56 -11.96
CA LYS A 213 27.31 11.28 -12.67
C LYS A 213 26.23 10.42 -12.00
N ALA A 214 26.22 10.33 -10.66
CA ALA A 214 25.22 9.60 -9.93
C ALA A 214 23.84 10.25 -10.05
N ILE A 215 23.75 11.59 -10.04
CA ILE A 215 22.50 12.33 -10.27
C ILE A 215 21.92 11.99 -11.63
N LEU A 216 22.72 12.15 -12.71
CA LEU A 216 22.30 11.85 -14.08
C LEU A 216 21.87 10.39 -14.23
N GLY A 217 22.63 9.46 -13.66
CA GLY A 217 22.26 8.04 -13.65
C GLY A 217 20.90 7.81 -12.98
N THR A 218 20.64 8.43 -11.82
CA THR A 218 19.36 8.29 -11.13
C THR A 218 18.20 8.86 -11.95
N VAL A 219 18.38 10.03 -12.55
CA VAL A 219 17.36 10.64 -13.42
C VAL A 219 17.09 9.74 -14.63
N VAL A 220 18.12 9.22 -15.30
CA VAL A 220 17.95 8.28 -16.42
C VAL A 220 17.23 7.02 -15.99
N GLY A 221 17.58 6.44 -14.84
CA GLY A 221 16.89 5.28 -14.27
C GLY A 221 15.42 5.55 -13.98
N CYS A 222 15.11 6.68 -13.33
CA CYS A 222 13.73 7.09 -13.05
C CYS A 222 12.92 7.35 -14.34
N LEU A 223 13.50 8.04 -15.33
CA LEU A 223 12.84 8.30 -16.61
C LEU A 223 12.59 6.99 -17.39
N GLY A 224 13.55 6.06 -17.38
CA GLY A 224 13.37 4.74 -17.99
C GLY A 224 12.21 3.97 -17.36
N ILE A 225 12.11 3.97 -16.04
CA ILE A 225 11.00 3.32 -15.31
C ILE A 225 9.68 4.02 -15.61
N ALA A 226 9.66 5.35 -15.58
CA ALA A 226 8.45 6.12 -15.92
C ALA A 226 7.97 5.81 -17.34
N ALA A 227 8.88 5.76 -18.30
CA ALA A 227 8.57 5.40 -19.69
C ALA A 227 8.00 3.98 -19.78
N ILE A 228 8.63 2.98 -19.16
CA ILE A 228 8.14 1.59 -19.14
C ILE A 228 6.76 1.52 -18.47
N SER A 229 6.60 2.19 -17.33
CA SER A 229 5.32 2.21 -16.62
C SER A 229 4.20 2.84 -17.44
N LEU A 230 4.48 3.95 -18.13
CA LEU A 230 3.53 4.61 -19.04
C LEU A 230 3.17 3.75 -20.25
N LEU A 231 4.15 3.06 -20.84
CA LEU A 231 3.93 2.20 -21.99
C LEU A 231 3.08 0.96 -21.65
N VAL A 232 3.28 0.40 -20.46
CA VAL A 232 2.59 -0.85 -20.05
C VAL A 232 1.23 -0.56 -19.43
N PHE A 233 1.15 0.42 -18.52
CA PHE A 233 -0.06 0.69 -17.72
C PHE A 233 -0.87 1.90 -18.19
N GLY A 234 -0.35 2.66 -19.15
CA GLY A 234 -0.99 3.88 -19.61
C GLY A 234 -0.89 5.06 -18.62
N TRP A 235 -1.48 6.19 -19.03
CA TRP A 235 -1.45 7.44 -18.25
C TRP A 235 -2.30 7.36 -16.99
N GLN A 236 -3.51 6.82 -17.09
CA GLN A 236 -4.52 6.90 -16.02
C GLN A 236 -4.05 6.24 -14.71
N LEU A 237 -3.53 5.01 -14.76
CA LEU A 237 -3.02 4.33 -13.57
C LEU A 237 -1.84 5.08 -12.93
N ASN A 238 -0.91 5.55 -13.76
CA ASN A 238 0.24 6.32 -13.27
C ASN A 238 -0.19 7.65 -12.67
N HIS A 239 -1.20 8.32 -13.25
CA HIS A 239 -1.79 9.54 -12.71
C HIS A 239 -2.46 9.27 -11.35
N THR A 240 -3.28 8.22 -11.22
CA THR A 240 -3.89 7.80 -9.94
C THR A 240 -2.83 7.51 -8.89
N TYR A 241 -1.75 6.82 -9.27
CA TYR A 241 -0.64 6.60 -8.35
C TYR A 241 -0.03 7.91 -7.83
N LEU A 242 0.25 8.85 -8.72
CA LEU A 242 0.92 10.11 -8.36
C LEU A 242 0.01 11.07 -7.58
N THR A 243 -1.29 11.09 -7.87
CA THR A 243 -2.23 12.07 -7.29
C THR A 243 -2.95 11.54 -6.03
N GLN A 244 -3.14 10.23 -5.91
CA GLN A 244 -3.87 9.62 -4.79
C GLN A 244 -2.96 8.75 -3.93
N VAL A 245 -2.35 7.70 -4.51
CA VAL A 245 -1.64 6.67 -3.74
C VAL A 245 -0.36 7.20 -3.12
N LEU A 246 0.47 7.90 -3.88
CA LEU A 246 1.74 8.44 -3.39
C LEU A 246 1.56 9.49 -2.29
N PRO A 247 0.67 10.50 -2.43
CA PRO A 247 0.39 11.44 -1.35
C PRO A 247 -0.13 10.76 -0.07
N ALA A 248 -1.07 9.82 -0.18
CA ALA A 248 -1.55 9.03 0.95
C ALA A 248 -0.42 8.21 1.60
N ALA A 249 0.45 7.58 0.80
CA ALA A 249 1.59 6.84 1.32
C ALA A 249 2.59 7.73 2.06
N LEU A 250 2.86 8.93 1.57
CA LEU A 250 3.76 9.88 2.23
C LEU A 250 3.22 10.39 3.56
N ARG A 251 1.91 10.54 3.71
CA ARG A 251 1.26 10.88 4.98
C ARG A 251 1.10 9.70 5.92
N GLY A 252 1.20 8.46 5.42
CA GLY A 252 0.96 7.23 6.18
C GLY A 252 -0.49 6.77 6.18
N GLU A 253 -1.29 7.28 5.24
CA GLU A 253 -2.73 7.02 5.07
C GLU A 253 -3.02 5.98 3.97
N ALA A 254 -2.00 5.42 3.33
CA ALA A 254 -2.20 4.38 2.32
C ALA A 254 -2.55 2.99 2.89
N LEU A 255 -2.29 2.78 4.17
CA LEU A 255 -2.73 1.64 4.99
C LEU A 255 -3.32 2.19 6.29
N ASN A 256 -3.90 1.32 7.15
CA ASN A 256 -4.47 1.78 8.43
C ASN A 256 -3.47 2.72 9.17
N PRO A 257 -3.73 4.04 9.20
CA PRO A 257 -2.78 5.02 9.73
C PRO A 257 -2.61 4.92 11.25
N TYR A 258 -3.56 4.27 11.94
CA TYR A 258 -3.55 4.10 13.39
C TYR A 258 -2.87 2.80 13.84
N ASN A 259 -2.36 2.00 12.90
CA ASN A 259 -1.76 0.70 13.19
C ASN A 259 -0.37 0.83 13.85
N LEU A 260 -0.30 0.69 15.16
CA LEU A 260 0.96 0.73 15.93
C LEU A 260 1.86 -0.48 15.69
N LYS A 261 1.36 -1.60 15.12
CA LYS A 261 2.20 -2.74 14.75
C LYS A 261 3.26 -2.37 13.72
N ALA A 262 2.96 -1.37 12.87
CA ALA A 262 3.93 -0.81 11.92
C ALA A 262 5.10 -0.14 12.65
N ALA A 263 4.89 0.38 13.87
CA ALA A 263 5.87 1.10 14.67
C ALA A 263 6.54 2.24 13.89
N SER A 264 5.75 3.07 13.22
CA SER A 264 6.21 4.22 12.44
C SER A 264 5.97 5.53 13.19
N LEU A 265 6.71 6.57 12.80
CA LEU A 265 6.48 7.93 13.29
C LEU A 265 5.07 8.41 12.92
N SER A 266 4.63 8.13 11.68
CA SER A 266 3.31 8.52 11.21
C SER A 266 2.20 7.87 12.04
N SER A 267 2.22 6.54 12.23
CA SER A 267 1.17 5.85 12.99
C SER A 267 1.13 6.29 14.47
N LEU A 268 2.29 6.58 15.07
CA LEU A 268 2.34 7.12 16.42
C LEU A 268 1.66 8.48 16.51
N LEU A 269 1.98 9.40 15.59
CA LEU A 269 1.41 10.76 15.61
C LEU A 269 -0.09 10.76 15.26
N HIS A 270 -0.56 9.85 14.36
CA HIS A 270 -1.99 9.64 14.13
C HIS A 270 -2.70 9.24 15.43
N ARG A 271 -2.20 8.26 16.16
CA ARG A 271 -2.78 7.83 17.44
C ARG A 271 -2.79 8.92 18.51
N LEU A 272 -1.77 9.77 18.53
CA LEU A 272 -1.68 10.83 19.52
C LEU A 272 -2.61 12.02 19.23
N PHE A 273 -2.79 12.39 17.95
CA PHE A 273 -3.34 13.71 17.62
C PHE A 273 -4.57 13.71 16.72
N LEU A 274 -4.95 12.57 16.14
CA LEU A 274 -6.08 12.52 15.23
C LEU A 274 -7.21 11.67 15.80
N TYR A 275 -8.40 12.26 15.83
CA TYR A 275 -9.63 11.55 16.19
C TYR A 275 -10.16 10.80 14.97
N GLU A 276 -10.54 9.54 15.16
CA GLU A 276 -11.32 8.76 14.21
C GLU A 276 -12.30 7.89 15.01
N PRO A 277 -13.62 7.94 14.72
CA PRO A 277 -14.65 7.35 15.57
C PRO A 277 -14.44 5.86 15.89
N GLN A 278 -13.91 5.08 14.94
CA GLN A 278 -13.75 3.63 15.08
C GLN A 278 -12.30 3.21 15.37
N LEU A 279 -11.34 3.76 14.63
CA LEU A 279 -9.94 3.32 14.69
C LEU A 279 -9.14 4.03 15.80
N ASN A 280 -9.56 5.23 16.20
CA ASN A 280 -8.90 6.02 17.24
C ASN A 280 -9.85 6.95 18.01
N PRO A 281 -10.86 6.41 18.71
CA PRO A 281 -11.86 7.22 19.41
C PRO A 281 -11.30 8.02 20.59
N HIS A 282 -10.12 7.67 21.09
CA HIS A 282 -9.50 8.30 22.27
C HIS A 282 -8.05 8.71 21.99
N PRO A 283 -7.80 9.72 21.11
CA PRO A 283 -6.47 10.28 20.95
C PRO A 283 -5.98 10.95 22.23
N ALA A 284 -4.67 11.15 22.38
CA ALA A 284 -4.11 11.91 23.49
C ALA A 284 -4.59 13.37 23.50
N LEU A 285 -4.65 13.97 22.31
CA LEU A 285 -5.20 15.28 22.03
C LEU A 285 -5.85 15.25 20.65
N ASN A 286 -7.06 15.73 20.51
CA ASN A 286 -7.62 15.95 19.17
C ASN A 286 -7.08 17.25 18.59
N ALA A 287 -5.93 17.18 17.96
CA ALA A 287 -5.17 18.34 17.47
C ALA A 287 -4.52 18.08 16.09
N PRO A 288 -5.30 18.01 14.99
CA PRO A 288 -4.78 17.71 13.65
C PRO A 288 -3.71 18.67 13.15
N TRP A 289 -3.82 19.94 13.53
CA TRP A 289 -2.80 20.91 13.21
C TRP A 289 -1.42 20.52 13.82
N LEU A 290 -1.44 19.90 15.00
CA LEU A 290 -0.22 19.45 15.66
C LEU A 290 0.41 18.26 14.92
N PHE A 291 -0.41 17.30 14.47
CA PHE A 291 0.03 16.25 13.56
C PHE A 291 0.67 16.84 12.30
N ALA A 292 -0.03 17.78 11.63
CA ALA A 292 0.41 18.39 10.39
C ALA A 292 1.76 19.11 10.50
N VAL A 293 2.06 19.66 11.68
CA VAL A 293 3.32 20.37 11.96
C VAL A 293 4.41 19.42 12.44
N LEU A 294 4.11 18.54 13.42
CA LEU A 294 5.14 17.70 14.04
C LEU A 294 5.64 16.60 13.11
N HIS A 295 4.77 16.04 12.26
CA HIS A 295 5.20 14.97 11.37
C HIS A 295 6.33 15.39 10.43
N PRO A 296 6.23 16.47 9.63
CA PRO A 296 7.34 16.94 8.81
C PRO A 296 8.56 17.43 9.60
N LEU A 297 8.35 18.07 10.76
CA LEU A 297 9.46 18.55 11.60
C LEU A 297 10.31 17.39 12.12
N LEU A 298 9.68 16.33 12.62
CA LEU A 298 10.39 15.15 13.14
C LEU A 298 11.04 14.34 12.01
N GLN A 299 10.40 14.25 10.84
CA GLN A 299 11.05 13.69 9.65
C GLN A 299 12.29 14.47 9.27
N MET A 300 12.22 15.80 9.29
CA MET A 300 13.36 16.66 8.98
C MET A 300 14.46 16.55 10.05
N ALA A 301 14.09 16.43 11.32
CA ALA A 301 15.05 16.21 12.41
C ALA A 301 15.84 14.90 12.26
N LEU A 302 15.27 13.89 11.62
CA LEU A 302 15.95 12.62 11.32
C LEU A 302 16.86 12.72 10.09
N ILE A 303 16.41 13.39 9.00
CA ILE A 303 17.17 13.42 7.75
C ILE A 303 18.29 14.48 7.74
N ALA A 304 18.08 15.63 8.39
CA ALA A 304 19.04 16.73 8.36
C ALA A 304 20.43 16.36 8.91
N PRO A 305 20.56 15.59 10.01
CA PRO A 305 21.88 15.12 10.47
C PRO A 305 22.58 14.23 9.45
N ALA A 306 21.85 13.32 8.77
CA ALA A 306 22.43 12.46 7.74
C ALA A 306 23.02 13.31 6.60
N LEU A 307 22.29 14.31 6.13
CA LEU A 307 22.74 15.23 5.07
C LEU A 307 23.89 16.14 5.52
N LEU A 308 23.86 16.61 6.79
CA LEU A 308 24.93 17.41 7.36
C LEU A 308 26.27 16.68 7.35
N LEU A 309 26.23 15.37 7.64
CA LEU A 309 27.42 14.52 7.76
C LEU A 309 28.01 14.09 6.41
N VAL A 310 27.30 14.25 5.29
CA VAL A 310 27.82 13.98 3.94
C VAL A 310 28.84 15.05 3.56
N VAL A 311 30.06 14.62 3.19
CA VAL A 311 31.13 15.52 2.73
C VAL A 311 31.08 15.70 1.23
N PRO A 312 30.85 16.94 0.74
CA PRO A 312 30.80 17.21 -0.69
C PRO A 312 32.14 16.93 -1.39
N LYS A 313 32.07 16.37 -2.62
CA LYS A 313 33.21 16.14 -3.50
C LYS A 313 34.31 15.20 -2.97
N GLU A 314 34.17 14.65 -1.78
CA GLU A 314 35.14 13.71 -1.22
C GLU A 314 34.65 12.28 -1.46
N HIS A 315 35.44 11.49 -2.19
CA HIS A 315 35.18 10.08 -2.44
C HIS A 315 36.24 9.23 -1.72
N CYS A 316 35.87 8.76 -0.52
CA CYS A 316 36.67 7.80 0.22
C CYS A 316 35.83 6.53 0.42
N PRO A 317 36.25 5.37 -0.09
CA PRO A 317 35.43 4.14 -0.06
C PRO A 317 34.91 3.76 1.32
N ARG A 318 35.69 3.96 2.37
CA ARG A 318 35.29 3.68 3.75
C ARG A 318 34.17 4.61 4.22
N ARG A 319 34.32 5.91 3.92
CA ARG A 319 33.37 6.93 4.31
C ARG A 319 32.09 6.82 3.48
N ASP A 320 32.21 6.65 2.17
CA ASP A 320 31.07 6.50 1.26
C ASP A 320 30.18 5.34 1.70
N ARG A 321 30.75 4.22 2.17
CA ARG A 321 29.99 3.09 2.74
C ARG A 321 29.20 3.48 3.98
N LEU A 322 29.78 4.25 4.92
CA LEU A 322 29.08 4.69 6.13
C LEU A 322 28.01 5.76 5.82
N GLU A 323 28.28 6.69 4.91
CA GLU A 323 27.29 7.66 4.44
C GLU A 323 26.12 6.93 3.77
N TRP A 324 26.40 5.91 2.93
CA TRP A 324 25.39 5.06 2.30
C TRP A 324 24.53 4.34 3.35
N ALA A 325 25.16 3.76 4.36
CA ALA A 325 24.48 3.12 5.47
C ALA A 325 23.57 4.09 6.24
N ALA A 326 24.04 5.31 6.52
CA ALA A 326 23.27 6.33 7.24
C ALA A 326 22.03 6.76 6.43
N ILE A 327 22.15 6.97 5.12
CA ILE A 327 21.02 7.30 4.24
C ILE A 327 20.00 6.18 4.23
N LEU A 328 20.41 4.92 4.14
CA LEU A 328 19.47 3.80 4.16
C LEU A 328 18.74 3.70 5.51
N LEU A 329 19.46 3.83 6.61
CA LEU A 329 18.87 3.78 7.95
C LEU A 329 17.83 4.87 8.18
N VAL A 330 18.14 6.12 7.82
CA VAL A 330 17.17 7.22 7.96
C VAL A 330 15.98 7.02 7.03
N THR A 331 16.19 6.48 5.83
CA THR A 331 15.12 6.14 4.90
C THR A 331 14.16 5.12 5.51
N LEU A 332 14.67 4.08 6.18
CA LEU A 332 13.86 3.10 6.89
C LEU A 332 13.12 3.71 8.09
N ALA A 333 13.76 4.63 8.82
CA ALA A 333 13.14 5.34 9.94
C ALA A 333 12.02 6.31 9.51
N LEU A 334 12.12 6.85 8.30
CA LEU A 334 11.10 7.72 7.70
C LEU A 334 9.93 6.97 7.08
N SER A 335 10.01 5.63 6.95
CA SER A 335 8.92 4.83 6.39
C SER A 335 7.64 5.02 7.20
N THR A 336 6.56 5.36 6.51
CA THR A 336 5.27 5.67 7.16
C THR A 336 4.50 4.44 7.59
N SER A 337 4.66 3.31 6.87
CA SER A 337 4.02 2.02 7.18
C SER A 337 5.00 0.86 7.00
N PRO A 338 6.05 0.75 7.85
CA PRO A 338 7.07 -0.28 7.72
C PRO A 338 6.54 -1.63 8.20
N ALA A 339 6.30 -2.55 7.28
CA ALA A 339 6.10 -3.96 7.61
C ALA A 339 7.43 -4.63 7.99
N SER A 340 7.36 -5.72 8.75
CA SER A 340 8.57 -6.38 9.30
C SER A 340 9.59 -6.75 8.23
N TYR A 341 9.16 -7.22 7.07
CA TYR A 341 10.03 -7.61 5.95
C TYR A 341 10.83 -6.44 5.32
N LEU A 342 10.38 -5.18 5.49
CA LEU A 342 11.15 -4.00 5.06
C LEU A 342 12.55 -3.97 5.68
N PHE A 343 12.66 -4.41 6.92
CA PHE A 343 13.93 -4.41 7.67
C PHE A 343 14.92 -5.47 7.21
N THR A 344 14.58 -6.29 6.20
CA THR A 344 15.56 -7.11 5.44
C THR A 344 16.67 -6.21 4.87
N LEU A 345 16.36 -4.98 4.53
CA LEU A 345 17.34 -4.00 4.02
C LEU A 345 18.41 -3.61 5.04
N LEU A 346 18.21 -3.86 6.34
CA LEU A 346 19.21 -3.61 7.38
C LEU A 346 20.47 -4.45 7.24
N ILE A 347 20.41 -5.57 6.51
CA ILE A 347 21.57 -6.43 6.24
C ILE A 347 22.71 -5.61 5.62
N LEU A 348 22.40 -4.72 4.67
CA LEU A 348 23.39 -3.87 4.01
C LEU A 348 24.07 -2.90 5.00
N PRO A 349 23.37 -1.97 5.66
CA PRO A 349 24.03 -0.99 6.55
C PRO A 349 24.72 -1.66 7.74
N VAL A 350 24.17 -2.74 8.29
CA VAL A 350 24.79 -3.46 9.41
C VAL A 350 26.13 -4.07 9.01
N CYS A 351 26.25 -4.70 7.84
CA CYS A 351 27.52 -5.21 7.34
C CYS A 351 28.55 -4.10 7.12
N LEU A 352 28.12 -2.94 6.57
CA LEU A 352 29.00 -1.81 6.29
C LEU A 352 29.52 -1.15 7.59
N ILE A 353 28.64 -1.01 8.58
CA ILE A 353 28.97 -0.44 9.89
C ILE A 353 29.87 -1.41 10.66
N TRP A 354 29.54 -2.72 10.64
CA TRP A 354 30.38 -3.73 11.31
C TRP A 354 31.80 -3.72 10.75
N ASP A 355 31.98 -3.69 9.42
CA ASP A 355 33.31 -3.60 8.79
C ASP A 355 34.10 -2.39 9.30
N ALA A 356 33.45 -1.23 9.40
CA ALA A 356 34.09 -0.02 9.89
C ALA A 356 34.53 -0.12 11.36
N LEU A 357 33.72 -0.78 12.21
CA LEU A 357 34.02 -1.00 13.63
C LEU A 357 35.09 -2.09 13.84
N GLU A 358 35.06 -3.15 13.04
CA GLU A 358 36.07 -4.23 13.10
C GLU A 358 37.47 -3.70 12.81
N GLN A 359 37.58 -2.78 11.82
CA GLN A 359 38.85 -2.10 11.51
C GLN A 359 39.35 -1.22 12.67
N GLN A 360 38.45 -0.71 13.49
CA GLN A 360 38.77 0.05 14.71
C GLN A 360 38.99 -0.84 15.94
N ARG A 361 38.74 -2.14 15.83
CA ARG A 361 38.76 -3.12 16.92
C ARG A 361 37.79 -2.79 18.08
N ASP A 362 36.71 -2.05 17.76
CA ASP A 362 35.70 -1.61 18.73
C ASP A 362 34.63 -2.71 18.95
N ARG A 363 34.95 -3.68 19.78
CA ARG A 363 34.08 -4.83 20.07
C ARG A 363 32.78 -4.45 20.78
N ILE A 364 32.83 -3.41 21.63
CA ILE A 364 31.66 -2.93 22.37
C ILE A 364 30.64 -2.35 21.39
N SER A 365 31.08 -1.47 20.49
CA SER A 365 30.21 -0.90 19.46
C SER A 365 29.64 -1.95 18.50
N ILE A 366 30.39 -3.03 18.20
CA ILE A 366 29.87 -4.16 17.41
C ILE A 366 28.76 -4.88 18.19
N ALA A 367 28.91 -5.13 19.47
CA ALA A 367 27.90 -5.76 20.29
C ALA A 367 26.62 -4.91 20.37
N VAL A 368 26.76 -3.59 20.54
CA VAL A 368 25.65 -2.62 20.53
C VAL A 368 24.93 -2.62 19.16
N LEU A 369 25.69 -2.57 18.06
CA LEU A 369 25.14 -2.66 16.69
C LEU A 369 24.29 -3.92 16.50
N MET A 370 24.84 -5.08 16.89
CA MET A 370 24.14 -6.35 16.74
C MET A 370 22.93 -6.45 17.65
N SER A 371 22.97 -5.86 18.85
CA SER A 371 21.82 -5.78 19.75
C SER A 371 20.70 -4.95 19.15
N PHE A 372 21.00 -3.78 18.58
CA PHE A 372 20.00 -2.95 17.87
C PHE A 372 19.44 -3.67 16.65
N TYR A 373 20.29 -4.29 15.84
CA TYR A 373 19.86 -5.05 14.66
C TYR A 373 18.87 -6.16 15.02
N PHE A 374 19.22 -6.96 16.03
CA PHE A 374 18.37 -8.04 16.52
C PHE A 374 17.04 -7.51 17.10
N ALA A 375 17.14 -6.43 17.91
CA ALA A 375 15.97 -5.81 18.50
C ALA A 375 14.98 -5.29 17.43
N VAL A 376 15.44 -4.58 16.40
CA VAL A 376 14.57 -4.11 15.30
C VAL A 376 13.91 -5.30 14.59
N GLY A 377 14.63 -6.42 14.44
CA GLY A 377 14.10 -7.61 13.79
C GLY A 377 12.95 -8.27 14.56
N ILE A 378 13.05 -8.36 15.87
CA ILE A 378 12.14 -9.14 16.72
C ILE A 378 11.06 -8.27 17.37
N ILE A 379 11.41 -7.08 17.84
CA ILE A 379 10.49 -6.20 18.56
C ILE A 379 9.51 -5.59 17.56
N GLY A 380 8.22 -5.91 17.70
CA GLY A 380 7.12 -5.29 16.97
C GLY A 380 6.47 -4.15 17.76
N GLY A 381 5.56 -3.45 17.12
CA GLY A 381 4.57 -2.62 17.82
C GLY A 381 3.38 -3.47 18.27
N SER A 382 2.50 -2.89 19.09
CA SER A 382 1.26 -3.52 19.56
C SER A 382 0.11 -2.55 19.45
N ASP A 383 -0.98 -2.96 18.81
CA ASP A 383 -2.22 -2.17 18.74
C ASP A 383 -3.07 -2.30 20.00
N HIS A 384 -2.87 -3.35 20.81
CA HIS A 384 -3.71 -3.62 21.97
C HIS A 384 -3.44 -2.60 23.09
N GLY A 385 -4.50 -1.94 23.59
CA GLY A 385 -4.45 -1.04 24.73
C GLY A 385 -3.62 0.24 24.54
N GLY A 386 -3.39 0.66 23.31
CA GLY A 386 -2.59 1.85 22.99
C GLY A 386 -3.44 3.10 22.74
N ALA A 387 -4.31 3.52 23.69
CA ALA A 387 -5.08 4.75 23.59
C ALA A 387 -4.35 5.93 24.25
N GLY A 388 -4.53 7.13 23.72
CA GLY A 388 -3.97 8.35 24.26
C GLY A 388 -2.45 8.32 24.39
N TRP A 389 -1.90 8.85 25.49
CA TRP A 389 -0.44 8.91 25.72
C TRP A 389 0.23 7.53 25.85
N SER A 390 -0.52 6.48 26.15
CA SER A 390 0.04 5.13 26.24
C SER A 390 0.55 4.61 24.88
N ALA A 391 0.12 5.19 23.77
CA ALA A 391 0.63 4.89 22.44
C ALA A 391 2.16 5.07 22.33
N LEU A 392 2.76 6.00 23.09
CA LEU A 392 4.21 6.18 23.14
C LEU A 392 4.96 4.91 23.54
N LEU A 393 4.39 4.07 24.38
CA LEU A 393 5.03 2.83 24.85
C LEU A 393 4.85 1.66 23.86
N LYS A 394 4.04 1.83 22.83
CA LYS A 394 3.65 0.76 21.89
C LYS A 394 4.49 0.67 20.62
N VAL A 395 5.47 1.58 20.44
CA VAL A 395 6.32 1.64 19.24
C VAL A 395 7.83 1.45 19.54
N PRO A 396 8.24 0.46 20.34
CA PRO A 396 9.64 0.33 20.76
C PRO A 396 10.58 0.10 19.57
N ARG A 397 10.14 -0.58 18.50
CA ARG A 397 10.93 -0.74 17.26
C ARG A 397 11.35 0.60 16.67
N LEU A 398 10.46 1.59 16.65
CA LEU A 398 10.76 2.94 16.14
C LEU A 398 11.92 3.57 16.92
N TYR A 399 11.89 3.47 18.25
CA TYR A 399 12.93 4.04 19.10
C TYR A 399 14.28 3.36 18.88
N VAL A 400 14.31 2.03 18.79
CA VAL A 400 15.56 1.29 18.51
C VAL A 400 16.12 1.68 17.14
N LEU A 401 15.26 1.86 16.12
CA LEU A 401 15.68 2.30 14.80
C LEU A 401 16.26 3.72 14.81
N ILE A 402 15.64 4.65 15.54
CA ILE A 402 16.17 6.01 15.75
C ILE A 402 17.52 5.94 16.48
N LEU A 403 17.66 5.12 17.52
CA LEU A 403 18.92 4.92 18.21
C LEU A 403 20.01 4.37 17.27
N LEU A 404 19.67 3.47 16.36
CA LEU A 404 20.60 2.97 15.35
C LEU A 404 21.03 4.07 14.36
N CYS A 405 20.12 4.97 13.97
CA CYS A 405 20.47 6.16 13.18
C CYS A 405 21.44 7.07 13.95
N VAL A 406 21.13 7.41 15.20
CA VAL A 406 21.96 8.24 16.05
C VAL A 406 23.34 7.59 16.25
N PHE A 407 23.39 6.30 16.54
CA PHE A 407 24.64 5.54 16.65
C PHE A 407 25.52 5.69 15.40
N THR A 408 24.91 5.56 14.21
CA THR A 408 25.62 5.72 12.94
C THR A 408 26.10 7.16 12.71
N TYR A 409 25.30 8.15 13.10
CA TYR A 409 25.70 9.55 13.04
C TYR A 409 26.89 9.84 13.95
N LEU A 410 26.91 9.30 15.16
CA LEU A 410 28.04 9.44 16.09
C LEU A 410 29.34 8.81 15.51
N LEU A 411 29.22 7.68 14.81
CA LEU A 411 30.38 7.08 14.12
C LEU A 411 30.91 7.97 12.99
N LEU A 412 30.01 8.58 12.21
CA LEU A 412 30.40 9.52 11.16
C LEU A 412 31.03 10.79 11.72
N ILE A 413 30.51 11.33 12.83
CA ILE A 413 31.06 12.50 13.52
C ILE A 413 32.49 12.25 14.03
N ARG A 414 32.74 11.07 14.62
CA ARG A 414 34.09 10.69 15.11
C ARG A 414 35.13 10.66 13.98
N GLN A 415 34.72 10.51 12.73
CA GLN A 415 35.60 10.48 11.57
C GLN A 415 35.80 11.86 10.90
N GLN A 416 35.19 12.92 11.43
CA GLN A 416 35.21 14.25 10.83
C GLN A 416 35.81 15.32 11.75
N PRO A 417 36.65 16.22 11.22
CA PRO A 417 36.98 17.48 11.91
C PRO A 417 35.69 18.31 12.09
N ARG A 418 35.47 18.89 13.28
CA ARG A 418 34.29 19.70 13.63
C ARG A 418 34.06 20.89 12.68
N GLU A 419 35.10 21.41 12.07
CA GLU A 419 35.05 22.55 11.14
C GLU A 419 34.29 22.26 9.84
N ARG A 420 34.15 20.98 9.45
CA ARG A 420 33.44 20.55 8.22
C ARG A 420 31.94 20.27 8.44
N LEU A 421 31.45 20.36 9.68
CA LEU A 421 30.05 20.12 10.03
C LEU A 421 29.18 21.37 9.80
N LYS A 422 29.15 21.89 8.55
CA LYS A 422 28.36 23.07 8.20
C LYS A 422 27.49 22.77 6.97
N LEU A 423 26.21 23.05 7.11
CA LEU A 423 25.33 23.16 5.93
C LEU A 423 25.57 24.52 5.28
N SER A 424 25.60 24.54 3.94
CA SER A 424 25.58 25.83 3.23
C SER A 424 24.22 26.50 3.41
N LEU A 425 24.18 27.82 3.31
CA LEU A 425 22.93 28.59 3.39
C LEU A 425 21.87 28.05 2.43
N SER A 426 22.27 27.67 1.20
CA SER A 426 21.36 27.08 0.21
C SER A 426 20.70 25.79 0.66
N TRP A 427 21.43 24.89 1.34
CA TRP A 427 20.86 23.67 1.90
C TRP A 427 19.93 23.95 3.07
N THR A 428 20.29 24.88 3.97
CA THR A 428 19.44 25.28 5.08
C THR A 428 18.12 25.85 4.57
N VAL A 429 18.19 26.77 3.59
CA VAL A 429 16.99 27.35 2.96
C VAL A 429 16.15 26.27 2.27
N ALA A 430 16.75 25.35 1.51
CA ALA A 430 16.04 24.28 0.84
C ALA A 430 15.29 23.35 1.83
N LEU A 431 15.92 23.00 2.96
CA LEU A 431 15.30 22.20 4.00
C LEU A 431 14.15 22.94 4.69
N ILE A 432 14.31 24.23 4.95
CA ILE A 432 13.23 25.07 5.51
C ILE A 432 12.05 25.13 4.54
N ILE A 433 12.29 25.41 3.26
CA ILE A 433 11.24 25.46 2.24
C ILE A 433 10.51 24.11 2.14
N ALA A 434 11.25 23.01 2.05
CA ALA A 434 10.66 21.67 1.95
C ALA A 434 9.77 21.35 3.18
N THR A 435 10.26 21.70 4.39
CA THR A 435 9.51 21.50 5.63
C THR A 435 8.24 22.37 5.65
N THR A 436 8.35 23.64 5.28
CA THR A 436 7.22 24.59 5.26
C THR A 436 6.15 24.14 4.26
N LEU A 437 6.56 23.72 3.05
CA LEU A 437 5.63 23.19 2.05
C LEU A 437 4.95 21.91 2.54
N SER A 438 5.70 21.00 3.18
CA SER A 438 5.11 19.78 3.75
C SER A 438 4.12 20.08 4.88
N ILE A 439 4.41 21.05 5.75
CA ILE A 439 3.48 21.51 6.78
C ILE A 439 2.23 22.11 6.13
N ALA A 440 2.38 23.00 5.16
CA ALA A 440 1.26 23.67 4.50
C ALA A 440 0.33 22.67 3.80
N THR A 441 0.89 21.69 3.08
CA THR A 441 0.10 20.64 2.42
C THR A 441 -0.62 19.74 3.43
N ASN A 442 0.03 19.36 4.52
CA ASN A 442 -0.59 18.57 5.57
C ASN A 442 -1.70 19.34 6.30
N LEU A 443 -1.49 20.62 6.61
CA LEU A 443 -2.53 21.47 7.22
C LEU A 443 -3.77 21.57 6.32
N ARG A 444 -3.55 21.83 5.04
CA ARG A 444 -4.66 21.90 4.06
C ARG A 444 -5.41 20.57 3.98
N HIS A 445 -4.69 19.44 3.96
CA HIS A 445 -5.30 18.11 3.92
C HIS A 445 -6.14 17.85 5.17
N GLN A 446 -5.57 18.08 6.36
CA GLN A 446 -6.27 17.84 7.63
C GLN A 446 -7.53 18.73 7.80
N GLN A 447 -7.50 19.97 7.32
CA GLN A 447 -8.69 20.83 7.34
C GLN A 447 -9.84 20.25 6.50
N GLY A 448 -9.54 19.55 5.40
CA GLY A 448 -10.54 18.93 4.54
C GLY A 448 -11.19 17.66 5.11
N LEU A 449 -10.55 16.98 6.07
CA LEU A 449 -11.02 15.67 6.56
C LEU A 449 -12.14 15.77 7.63
N TYR A 450 -12.25 16.89 8.35
CA TYR A 450 -13.07 16.97 9.57
C TYR A 450 -14.58 17.07 9.35
N ALA A 451 -15.02 17.46 8.16
CA ALA A 451 -16.44 17.75 7.91
C ALA A 451 -17.32 16.48 7.99
N ASP A 452 -16.80 15.31 7.70
CA ASP A 452 -17.59 14.10 7.53
C ASP A 452 -17.60 13.13 8.74
N TYR A 453 -16.78 13.34 9.77
CA TYR A 453 -16.74 12.42 10.91
C TYR A 453 -18.06 12.36 11.69
N GLN A 454 -18.75 13.47 11.83
CA GLN A 454 -20.03 13.53 12.55
C GLN A 454 -21.18 12.81 11.83
N TRP A 455 -21.03 12.52 10.54
CA TRP A 455 -22.05 11.88 9.72
C TRP A 455 -21.82 10.38 9.54
N ARG A 456 -20.75 9.84 10.08
CA ARG A 456 -20.36 8.47 9.87
C ARG A 456 -21.28 7.51 10.61
N ILE A 457 -21.75 6.49 9.89
CA ILE A 457 -22.45 5.36 10.48
C ILE A 457 -21.43 4.50 11.21
N PHE A 458 -21.77 4.07 12.42
CA PHE A 458 -20.89 3.21 13.21
C PHE A 458 -20.77 1.84 12.53
N THR A 459 -19.55 1.45 12.19
CA THR A 459 -19.20 0.10 11.75
C THR A 459 -18.24 -0.52 12.77
N PRO A 460 -18.32 -1.81 13.07
CA PRO A 460 -17.45 -2.46 14.05
C PRO A 460 -15.97 -2.37 13.70
N HIS A 461 -15.11 -2.49 14.70
CA HIS A 461 -13.64 -2.33 14.56
C HIS A 461 -12.99 -3.30 13.60
N ASP A 462 -13.59 -4.47 13.36
CA ASP A 462 -13.03 -5.52 12.52
C ASP A 462 -13.34 -5.31 11.02
N VAL A 463 -14.22 -4.36 10.69
CA VAL A 463 -14.56 -4.02 9.30
C VAL A 463 -13.48 -3.11 8.72
N TYR A 464 -12.73 -3.64 7.75
CA TYR A 464 -11.72 -2.87 7.02
C TYR A 464 -12.35 -1.92 6.02
N MET A 465 -13.41 -2.37 5.35
CA MET A 465 -14.11 -1.61 4.34
C MET A 465 -15.61 -1.95 4.38
N ALA A 466 -16.44 -0.92 4.26
CA ALA A 466 -17.86 -1.03 4.00
C ALA A 466 -18.14 -0.44 2.63
N ALA A 467 -18.81 -1.20 1.76
CA ALA A 467 -19.00 -0.84 0.35
C ALA A 467 -20.41 -1.22 -0.13
N GLN A 468 -20.81 -0.67 -1.26
CA GLN A 468 -22.04 -0.96 -1.97
C GLN A 468 -23.28 -0.91 -1.05
N PRO A 469 -23.57 0.22 -0.38
CA PRO A 469 -24.75 0.34 0.44
C PRO A 469 -26.02 0.23 -0.41
N VAL A 470 -27.01 -0.48 0.10
CA VAL A 470 -28.38 -0.53 -0.42
C VAL A 470 -29.31 -0.23 0.73
N VAL A 471 -30.25 0.67 0.54
CA VAL A 471 -31.22 1.06 1.55
C VAL A 471 -32.56 0.42 1.28
N GLU A 472 -33.11 -0.29 2.26
CA GLU A 472 -34.45 -0.88 2.25
C GLU A 472 -35.15 -0.49 3.55
N ASP A 473 -36.29 0.20 3.44
CA ASP A 473 -37.01 0.74 4.60
C ASP A 473 -36.04 1.52 5.54
N ASP A 474 -35.99 1.13 6.78
CA ASP A 474 -35.09 1.68 7.81
C ASP A 474 -33.78 0.89 7.96
N THR A 475 -33.44 0.06 6.98
CA THR A 475 -32.22 -0.78 7.04
C THR A 475 -31.23 -0.44 5.95
N ILE A 476 -29.93 -0.52 6.27
CA ILE A 476 -28.85 -0.40 5.31
C ILE A 476 -28.19 -1.76 5.17
N LEU A 477 -28.24 -2.30 3.98
CA LEU A 477 -27.50 -3.50 3.58
C LEU A 477 -26.19 -3.05 2.96
N PHE A 478 -25.08 -3.68 3.32
CA PHE A 478 -23.78 -3.35 2.73
C PHE A 478 -22.82 -4.54 2.79
N ILE A 479 -21.77 -4.46 2.00
CA ILE A 479 -20.68 -5.42 2.03
C ILE A 479 -19.68 -4.99 3.09
N ALA A 480 -19.47 -5.83 4.09
CA ALA A 480 -18.42 -5.68 5.07
C ALA A 480 -17.21 -6.53 4.67
N PHE A 481 -16.05 -5.91 4.58
CA PHE A 481 -14.81 -6.59 4.30
C PHE A 481 -13.99 -6.72 5.59
N MET A 482 -13.71 -7.95 6.00
CA MET A 482 -13.04 -8.29 7.25
C MET A 482 -11.77 -9.12 6.98
N LEU A 483 -10.96 -9.41 8.00
CA LEU A 483 -9.74 -10.22 7.85
C LEU A 483 -9.97 -11.65 7.36
N ASP A 484 -11.14 -12.18 7.59
CA ASP A 484 -11.55 -13.54 7.19
C ASP A 484 -12.31 -13.57 5.85
N GLY A 485 -12.60 -12.42 5.24
CA GLY A 485 -13.23 -12.31 3.94
C GLY A 485 -14.38 -11.32 3.89
N TYR A 486 -15.29 -11.53 2.95
CA TYR A 486 -16.50 -10.75 2.77
C TYR A 486 -17.64 -11.24 3.67
N HIS A 487 -18.42 -10.29 4.17
CA HIS A 487 -19.65 -10.55 4.88
C HIS A 487 -20.74 -9.61 4.38
N SER A 488 -21.96 -10.06 4.26
CA SER A 488 -23.09 -9.17 4.17
C SER A 488 -23.40 -8.62 5.57
N ALA A 489 -23.64 -7.33 5.66
CA ALA A 489 -23.95 -6.67 6.90
C ALA A 489 -25.29 -5.92 6.78
N VAL A 490 -26.05 -5.89 7.86
CA VAL A 490 -27.32 -5.19 7.96
C VAL A 490 -27.21 -4.22 9.13
N ASP A 491 -27.41 -2.93 8.85
CA ASP A 491 -27.46 -1.88 9.84
C ASP A 491 -28.91 -1.38 9.99
N HIS A 492 -29.46 -1.52 11.19
CA HIS A 492 -30.76 -0.99 11.58
C HIS A 492 -30.64 0.43 12.18
N PHE A 493 -29.72 1.25 11.67
CA PHE A 493 -29.37 2.61 12.11
C PHE A 493 -28.78 2.72 13.53
N ASP A 494 -29.08 1.80 14.43
CA ASP A 494 -28.58 1.80 15.80
C ASP A 494 -27.73 0.58 16.19
N THR A 495 -27.88 -0.54 15.44
CA THR A 495 -27.14 -1.79 15.71
C THR A 495 -26.78 -2.51 14.42
N VAL A 496 -25.49 -2.64 14.17
CA VAL A 496 -24.99 -3.43 13.02
C VAL A 496 -25.02 -4.93 13.38
N GLN A 497 -25.74 -5.69 12.57
CA GLN A 497 -25.73 -7.15 12.65
C GLN A 497 -24.96 -7.71 11.45
N PHE A 498 -23.99 -8.57 11.72
CA PHE A 498 -23.30 -9.32 10.67
C PHE A 498 -23.97 -10.67 10.49
N SER A 499 -24.10 -11.10 9.23
CA SER A 499 -24.35 -12.52 8.98
C SER A 499 -23.23 -13.31 9.66
N SER A 500 -23.63 -14.31 10.44
CA SER A 500 -22.66 -15.26 11.00
C SER A 500 -21.85 -15.86 9.84
N PRO A 501 -20.57 -16.16 9.97
CA PRO A 501 -19.78 -16.81 8.91
C PRO A 501 -20.24 -18.26 8.71
N SER A 502 -21.51 -18.45 8.51
CA SER A 502 -22.10 -19.70 8.03
C SER A 502 -21.88 -19.75 6.51
N HIS A 503 -21.60 -20.89 5.98
CA HIS A 503 -21.26 -21.27 4.63
C HIS A 503 -22.04 -20.64 3.46
N ASN A 504 -22.88 -19.63 3.69
CA ASN A 504 -23.80 -19.01 2.73
C ASN A 504 -23.95 -17.51 3.03
N ASP A 505 -22.88 -16.73 2.96
CA ASP A 505 -22.98 -15.28 3.02
C ASP A 505 -23.45 -14.73 1.67
N TYR A 506 -24.54 -13.95 1.68
CA TYR A 506 -25.11 -13.33 0.51
C TYR A 506 -24.78 -11.85 0.49
N LEU A 507 -24.29 -11.37 -0.65
CA LEU A 507 -24.11 -9.95 -0.90
C LEU A 507 -25.40 -9.45 -1.57
N ALA A 508 -26.14 -8.58 -0.92
CA ALA A 508 -27.30 -7.94 -1.50
C ALA A 508 -26.84 -6.91 -2.53
N VAL A 509 -27.26 -7.07 -3.76
CA VAL A 509 -26.80 -6.22 -4.87
C VAL A 509 -27.94 -5.43 -5.49
N ALA A 510 -29.16 -5.91 -5.42
CA ALA A 510 -30.37 -5.20 -5.86
C ALA A 510 -31.61 -5.76 -5.16
N SER A 511 -32.63 -4.94 -5.02
CA SER A 511 -33.90 -5.33 -4.41
C SER A 511 -35.10 -4.85 -5.22
N THR A 512 -36.11 -5.68 -5.35
CA THR A 512 -37.47 -5.31 -5.82
C THR A 512 -38.47 -5.83 -4.83
N GLY A 513 -38.98 -4.99 -3.96
CA GLY A 513 -40.07 -5.35 -3.06
C GLY A 513 -39.81 -6.64 -2.27
N SER A 514 -40.23 -7.82 -2.79
CA SER A 514 -40.08 -9.12 -2.13
C SER A 514 -38.91 -9.97 -2.62
N GLU A 515 -38.24 -9.60 -3.71
CA GLU A 515 -37.12 -10.37 -4.28
C GLU A 515 -35.81 -9.65 -4.21
N ARG A 516 -34.83 -10.24 -3.52
CA ARG A 516 -33.45 -9.77 -3.46
C ARG A 516 -32.60 -10.52 -4.47
N TRP A 517 -31.86 -9.77 -5.26
CA TRP A 517 -30.83 -10.32 -6.14
C TRP A 517 -29.52 -10.30 -5.38
N VAL A 518 -28.96 -11.47 -5.10
CA VAL A 518 -27.83 -11.64 -4.22
C VAL A 518 -26.70 -12.40 -4.90
N GLU A 519 -25.49 -12.03 -4.57
CA GLU A 519 -24.28 -12.79 -4.85
C GLU A 519 -23.89 -13.58 -3.60
N GLN A 520 -23.59 -14.86 -3.74
CA GLN A 520 -23.14 -15.71 -2.63
C GLN A 520 -21.62 -15.76 -2.59
N VAL A 521 -21.05 -15.59 -1.41
CA VAL A 521 -19.64 -15.85 -1.15
C VAL A 521 -19.46 -17.34 -0.88
N GLY A 522 -18.76 -18.04 -1.76
CA GLY A 522 -18.45 -19.46 -1.59
C GLY A 522 -17.38 -19.73 -0.51
N ASN A 523 -17.15 -21.01 -0.20
CA ASN A 523 -16.15 -21.46 0.80
C ASN A 523 -14.72 -20.98 0.54
N THR A 524 -14.39 -20.60 -0.68
CA THR A 524 -13.08 -20.07 -1.12
C THR A 524 -13.07 -18.56 -1.22
N SER A 525 -14.09 -17.85 -0.70
CA SER A 525 -14.35 -16.42 -0.93
C SER A 525 -14.66 -16.08 -2.39
N THR A 526 -15.10 -17.05 -3.19
CA THR A 526 -15.59 -16.81 -4.56
C THR A 526 -16.99 -16.22 -4.51
N VAL A 527 -17.23 -15.15 -5.26
CA VAL A 527 -18.55 -14.52 -5.39
C VAL A 527 -19.30 -15.20 -6.51
N VAL A 528 -20.44 -15.81 -6.17
CA VAL A 528 -21.31 -16.52 -7.14
C VAL A 528 -22.70 -15.89 -7.14
N PRO A 529 -23.24 -15.45 -8.28
CA PRO A 529 -24.57 -14.87 -8.37
C PRO A 529 -25.65 -15.97 -8.23
N VAL A 530 -26.30 -16.04 -7.08
CA VAL A 530 -27.22 -17.17 -6.74
C VAL A 530 -28.58 -17.06 -7.44
N ASN A 531 -29.20 -15.88 -7.39
CA ASN A 531 -30.53 -15.72 -7.98
C ASN A 531 -30.47 -15.65 -9.50
N MET A 532 -29.39 -15.09 -10.04
CA MET A 532 -29.15 -15.02 -11.47
C MET A 532 -28.94 -16.42 -12.07
N ASP A 533 -28.22 -17.30 -11.39
CA ASP A 533 -28.07 -18.70 -11.82
C ASP A 533 -29.41 -19.45 -11.81
N LYS A 534 -30.27 -19.21 -10.80
CA LYS A 534 -31.62 -19.77 -10.75
C LYS A 534 -32.50 -19.27 -11.89
N ALA A 535 -32.34 -18.03 -12.34
CA ALA A 535 -32.99 -17.47 -13.50
C ALA A 535 -32.34 -17.88 -14.83
N GLY A 536 -31.26 -18.69 -14.79
CA GLY A 536 -30.52 -19.13 -15.98
C GLY A 536 -29.56 -18.10 -16.54
N ILE A 537 -29.30 -16.99 -15.79
CA ILE A 537 -28.39 -15.91 -16.17
C ILE A 537 -27.00 -16.26 -15.65
N ARG A 538 -26.08 -16.56 -16.57
CA ARG A 538 -24.70 -16.95 -16.22
C ARG A 538 -23.71 -15.81 -16.42
N GLU A 539 -22.59 -15.84 -15.65
CA GLU A 539 -21.48 -14.90 -15.78
C GLU A 539 -21.94 -13.43 -15.68
N ALA A 540 -22.82 -13.15 -14.73
CA ALA A 540 -23.43 -11.85 -14.54
C ALA A 540 -23.01 -11.24 -13.22
N GLU A 541 -22.69 -9.94 -13.23
CA GLU A 541 -22.28 -9.15 -12.09
C GLU A 541 -23.11 -7.86 -11.97
N SER A 542 -23.14 -7.27 -10.78
CA SER A 542 -23.72 -5.95 -10.50
C SER A 542 -25.16 -5.80 -11.02
N PRO A 543 -26.11 -6.69 -10.65
CA PRO A 543 -27.48 -6.61 -11.13
C PRO A 543 -28.19 -5.34 -10.60
N VAL A 544 -29.02 -4.75 -11.46
CA VAL A 544 -29.88 -3.62 -11.12
C VAL A 544 -31.27 -3.88 -11.71
N VAL A 545 -32.32 -3.65 -10.93
CA VAL A 545 -33.68 -3.88 -11.36
C VAL A 545 -34.39 -2.55 -11.65
N SER A 546 -35.22 -2.51 -12.70
CA SER A 546 -36.01 -1.33 -13.02
C SER A 546 -37.08 -1.08 -11.95
N PHE A 547 -37.46 0.19 -11.76
CA PHE A 547 -38.47 0.59 -10.78
C PHE A 547 -39.82 -0.09 -10.96
N ASP A 548 -40.20 -0.47 -12.20
CA ASP A 548 -41.41 -1.19 -12.51
C ASP A 548 -41.29 -2.73 -12.35
N GLY A 549 -40.10 -3.20 -11.95
CA GLY A 549 -39.81 -4.64 -11.74
C GLY A 549 -39.80 -5.50 -13.00
N ARG A 550 -39.82 -4.92 -14.21
CA ARG A 550 -39.87 -5.66 -15.46
C ARG A 550 -38.53 -6.04 -16.04
N TRP A 551 -37.50 -5.26 -15.75
CA TRP A 551 -36.19 -5.41 -16.34
C TRP A 551 -35.14 -5.65 -15.30
N LEU A 552 -34.23 -6.60 -15.54
CA LEU A 552 -32.99 -6.79 -14.85
C LEU A 552 -31.85 -6.37 -15.79
N ALA A 553 -31.05 -5.40 -15.41
CA ALA A 553 -29.79 -5.08 -16.06
C ALA A 553 -28.64 -5.66 -15.26
N PHE A 554 -27.64 -6.20 -15.92
CA PHE A 554 -26.45 -6.76 -15.29
C PHE A 554 -25.23 -6.60 -16.19
N LEU A 555 -24.05 -6.71 -15.61
CA LEU A 555 -22.79 -6.69 -16.34
C LEU A 555 -22.33 -8.12 -16.66
N ARG A 556 -21.85 -8.31 -17.88
CA ARG A 556 -20.98 -9.45 -18.24
C ARG A 556 -19.64 -8.92 -18.64
N GLU A 557 -18.61 -9.46 -17.99
CA GLU A 557 -17.22 -9.07 -18.23
C GLU A 557 -16.55 -10.07 -19.19
N ASP A 558 -15.85 -9.52 -20.17
CA ASP A 558 -14.98 -10.27 -21.09
C ASP A 558 -13.62 -9.58 -21.14
N HIS A 559 -12.57 -10.24 -20.64
CA HIS A 559 -11.20 -9.74 -20.57
C HIS A 559 -11.09 -8.34 -19.93
N GLY A 560 -11.79 -8.12 -18.81
CA GLY A 560 -11.75 -6.85 -18.07
C GLY A 560 -12.61 -5.74 -18.70
N ARG A 561 -13.43 -6.05 -19.70
CA ARG A 561 -14.39 -5.13 -20.30
C ARG A 561 -15.80 -5.61 -20.06
N ALA A 562 -16.55 -4.85 -19.30
CA ALA A 562 -17.93 -5.18 -18.97
C ALA A 562 -18.91 -4.49 -19.91
N ARG A 563 -19.99 -5.18 -20.22
CA ARG A 563 -21.13 -4.71 -21.03
C ARG A 563 -22.41 -4.86 -20.24
N ILE A 564 -23.36 -3.95 -20.44
CA ILE A 564 -24.72 -4.10 -19.92
C ILE A 564 -25.48 -5.10 -20.78
N TRP A 565 -26.12 -6.04 -20.09
CA TRP A 565 -27.10 -6.97 -20.65
C TRP A 565 -28.43 -6.73 -19.97
N LEU A 566 -29.53 -6.92 -20.72
CA LEU A 566 -30.90 -6.83 -20.23
C LEU A 566 -31.57 -8.18 -20.28
N HIS A 567 -32.30 -8.49 -19.22
CA HIS A 567 -33.19 -9.66 -19.10
C HIS A 567 -34.59 -9.16 -18.73
N ALA A 568 -35.60 -9.67 -19.43
CA ALA A 568 -36.99 -9.33 -19.14
C ALA A 568 -37.53 -10.30 -18.07
N LEU A 569 -37.87 -9.79 -16.89
CA LEU A 569 -38.33 -10.57 -15.74
C LEU A 569 -39.78 -11.10 -15.94
N ASP A 570 -40.58 -10.42 -16.75
CA ASP A 570 -41.93 -10.81 -17.10
C ASP A 570 -42.01 -11.87 -18.25
N GLN A 571 -40.89 -12.14 -18.92
CA GLN A 571 -40.76 -13.08 -20.02
C GLN A 571 -39.55 -14.02 -19.82
N PRO A 572 -39.61 -14.97 -18.90
CA PRO A 572 -38.46 -15.78 -18.51
C PRO A 572 -37.86 -16.67 -19.62
N ASN A 573 -38.57 -16.85 -20.74
CA ASN A 573 -38.07 -17.56 -21.90
C ASN A 573 -37.36 -16.66 -22.94
N ASN A 574 -37.24 -15.38 -22.69
CA ASN A 574 -36.51 -14.45 -23.55
C ASN A 574 -35.01 -14.52 -23.28
N SER A 575 -34.24 -14.60 -24.35
CA SER A 575 -32.77 -14.59 -24.24
C SER A 575 -32.25 -13.22 -23.80
N ASP A 576 -31.23 -13.22 -22.93
CA ASP A 576 -30.50 -12.03 -22.59
C ASP A 576 -30.02 -11.29 -23.82
N ARG A 577 -30.14 -9.98 -23.84
CA ARG A 577 -29.64 -9.16 -24.94
C ARG A 577 -28.64 -8.12 -24.49
N PRO A 578 -27.54 -7.90 -25.24
CA PRO A 578 -26.60 -6.84 -24.95
C PRO A 578 -27.24 -5.47 -25.21
N LEU A 579 -27.10 -4.54 -24.29
CA LEU A 579 -27.55 -3.16 -24.42
C LEU A 579 -26.43 -2.23 -24.91
N THR A 580 -25.22 -2.40 -24.43
CA THR A 580 -24.09 -1.53 -24.77
C THR A 580 -23.12 -2.20 -25.76
N PRO A 581 -22.44 -1.41 -26.63
CA PRO A 581 -21.44 -1.92 -27.55
C PRO A 581 -20.14 -2.30 -26.81
N THR A 582 -19.32 -3.16 -27.43
CA THR A 582 -18.03 -3.61 -26.87
C THR A 582 -16.97 -2.53 -26.73
N VAL A 583 -17.16 -1.37 -27.36
CA VAL A 583 -16.23 -0.22 -27.28
C VAL A 583 -16.32 0.49 -25.93
N LEU A 584 -17.45 0.41 -25.26
CA LEU A 584 -17.66 0.99 -23.93
C LEU A 584 -17.38 -0.07 -22.86
N ASN A 585 -16.44 0.24 -21.96
CA ASN A 585 -16.22 -0.57 -20.75
C ASN A 585 -17.08 0.01 -19.63
N VAL A 586 -18.22 -0.66 -19.36
CA VAL A 586 -19.17 -0.20 -18.34
C VAL A 586 -18.65 -0.53 -16.94
N LEU A 587 -18.82 0.39 -16.02
CA LEU A 587 -18.35 0.26 -14.63
C LEU A 587 -19.53 0.05 -13.67
N GLU A 588 -20.49 0.97 -13.65
CA GLU A 588 -21.66 0.94 -12.79
C GLU A 588 -22.91 1.47 -13.55
N MET A 589 -24.09 1.15 -13.03
CA MET A 589 -25.36 1.56 -13.64
C MET A 589 -26.50 1.72 -12.63
N ALA A 590 -27.50 2.49 -12.98
CA ALA A 590 -28.74 2.70 -12.23
C ALA A 590 -29.91 2.95 -13.19
N PHE A 591 -31.13 2.50 -12.84
CA PHE A 591 -32.33 2.85 -13.59
C PHE A 591 -32.93 4.18 -13.16
N LEU A 592 -33.46 4.92 -14.10
CA LEU A 592 -34.44 6.00 -13.87
C LEU A 592 -35.85 5.38 -13.77
N PRO A 593 -36.80 6.06 -13.08
CA PRO A 593 -38.16 5.55 -12.93
C PRO A 593 -38.87 5.25 -14.26
N GLU A 594 -38.59 5.96 -15.32
CA GLU A 594 -39.14 5.74 -16.66
C GLU A 594 -38.47 4.57 -17.41
N GLY A 595 -37.52 3.84 -16.78
CA GLY A 595 -36.87 2.66 -17.35
C GLY A 595 -35.62 2.96 -18.20
N THR A 596 -35.18 4.21 -18.29
CA THR A 596 -33.88 4.59 -18.88
C THR A 596 -32.76 4.19 -17.92
N LEU A 597 -31.67 3.61 -18.43
CA LEU A 597 -30.47 3.33 -17.66
C LEU A 597 -29.51 4.53 -17.71
N ILE A 598 -29.00 4.93 -16.56
CA ILE A 598 -27.80 5.78 -16.45
C ILE A 598 -26.64 4.87 -16.05
N PHE A 599 -25.50 5.02 -16.70
CA PHE A 599 -24.33 4.20 -16.42
C PHE A 599 -23.04 4.97 -16.59
N SER A 600 -22.03 4.57 -15.85
CA SER A 600 -20.67 5.03 -16.05
C SER A 600 -19.93 4.05 -16.95
N ALA A 601 -19.14 4.56 -17.88
CA ALA A 601 -18.28 3.74 -18.75
C ALA A 601 -16.98 4.46 -19.06
N VAL A 602 -15.90 3.68 -19.21
CA VAL A 602 -14.62 4.21 -19.68
C VAL A 602 -14.73 4.43 -21.19
N SER A 603 -14.56 5.68 -21.58
CA SER A 603 -14.47 6.14 -22.96
C SER A 603 -13.28 7.08 -23.10
N GLU A 604 -12.41 6.86 -24.09
CA GLU A 604 -11.20 7.65 -24.28
C GLU A 604 -10.29 7.74 -23.01
N SER A 605 -10.21 6.64 -22.28
CA SER A 605 -9.42 6.49 -21.06
C SER A 605 -9.95 7.27 -19.82
N GLN A 606 -11.18 7.77 -19.86
CA GLN A 606 -11.82 8.45 -18.74
C GLN A 606 -13.21 7.87 -18.46
N PRO A 607 -13.63 7.75 -17.19
CA PRO A 607 -14.99 7.37 -16.84
C PRO A 607 -15.93 8.55 -17.14
N ARG A 608 -17.03 8.27 -17.86
CA ARG A 608 -18.04 9.23 -18.26
C ARG A 608 -19.44 8.68 -17.99
N LEU A 609 -20.40 9.55 -17.77
CA LEU A 609 -21.79 9.15 -17.59
C LEU A 609 -22.54 9.20 -18.93
N PHE A 610 -23.29 8.12 -19.14
CA PHE A 610 -24.15 7.92 -20.31
C PHE A 610 -25.55 7.52 -19.86
N SER A 611 -26.53 7.73 -20.72
CA SER A 611 -27.87 7.13 -20.62
C SER A 611 -28.12 6.19 -21.79
N ALA A 612 -28.90 5.15 -21.55
CA ALA A 612 -29.38 4.25 -22.60
C ALA A 612 -30.85 3.95 -22.39
N ASP A 613 -31.66 4.07 -23.47
CA ASP A 613 -33.01 3.52 -23.46
C ASP A 613 -33.00 2.00 -23.64
N GLN A 614 -34.16 1.38 -23.44
CA GLN A 614 -34.29 -0.07 -23.59
C GLN A 614 -34.04 -0.54 -25.04
N SER A 615 -34.09 0.33 -26.05
CA SER A 615 -33.78 0.03 -27.44
C SER A 615 -32.30 0.03 -27.76
N GLY A 616 -31.47 0.49 -26.81
CA GLY A 616 -30.01 0.57 -26.97
C GLY A 616 -29.50 1.89 -27.54
N ASN A 617 -30.35 2.93 -27.60
CA ASN A 617 -29.89 4.28 -27.96
C ASN A 617 -29.10 4.90 -26.82
N ILE A 618 -27.81 5.11 -27.03
CA ILE A 618 -26.88 5.64 -26.02
C ILE A 618 -26.64 7.11 -26.23
N ARG A 619 -26.74 7.87 -25.16
CA ARG A 619 -26.46 9.31 -25.14
C ARG A 619 -25.43 9.64 -24.05
N TYR A 620 -24.40 10.40 -24.41
CA TYR A 620 -23.46 10.99 -23.44
C TYR A 620 -24.14 12.15 -22.70
N LEU A 621 -24.00 12.16 -21.35
CA LEU A 621 -24.67 13.17 -20.50
C LEU A 621 -23.85 14.47 -20.32
N GLY A 622 -22.65 14.56 -20.89
CA GLY A 622 -21.78 15.72 -20.73
C GLY A 622 -21.04 15.77 -19.37
N ILE A 623 -20.96 14.64 -18.66
CA ILE A 623 -20.34 14.55 -17.34
C ILE A 623 -19.11 13.63 -17.45
N ASP A 624 -17.92 14.24 -17.35
CA ASP A 624 -16.62 13.57 -17.39
C ASP A 624 -16.11 13.23 -15.98
N ASP A 625 -15.17 12.28 -15.91
CA ASP A 625 -14.52 11.84 -14.68
C ASP A 625 -15.52 11.43 -13.58
N ALA A 626 -16.64 10.80 -13.99
CA ALA A 626 -17.79 10.51 -13.13
C ALA A 626 -18.12 9.00 -13.10
N ARG A 627 -18.46 8.53 -11.89
CA ARG A 627 -18.78 7.13 -11.59
C ARG A 627 -19.89 6.99 -10.55
N TYR A 628 -20.34 5.77 -10.33
CA TYR A 628 -21.32 5.40 -9.30
C TYR A 628 -22.62 6.20 -9.39
N PRO A 629 -23.31 6.19 -10.54
CA PRO A 629 -24.59 6.88 -10.64
C PRO A 629 -25.63 6.19 -9.74
N SER A 630 -26.42 6.99 -9.03
CA SER A 630 -27.53 6.53 -8.20
C SER A 630 -28.69 7.51 -8.30
N VAL A 631 -29.87 6.98 -8.59
CA VAL A 631 -31.08 7.77 -8.82
C VAL A 631 -31.95 7.74 -7.56
N SER A 632 -32.50 8.90 -7.14
CA SER A 632 -33.43 8.96 -6.02
C SER A 632 -34.72 8.19 -6.31
N PRO A 633 -35.40 7.62 -5.29
CA PRO A 633 -36.66 6.91 -5.47
C PRO A 633 -37.76 7.72 -6.18
N ASP A 634 -37.81 9.04 -5.96
CA ASP A 634 -38.74 9.96 -6.62
C ASP A 634 -38.31 10.35 -8.05
N GLY A 635 -37.10 9.97 -8.48
CA GLY A 635 -36.57 10.26 -9.82
C GLY A 635 -36.04 11.68 -10.01
N HIS A 636 -36.16 12.58 -9.04
CA HIS A 636 -35.77 13.98 -9.19
C HIS A 636 -34.28 14.24 -9.11
N TRP A 637 -33.53 13.34 -8.46
CA TRP A 637 -32.10 13.50 -8.22
C TRP A 637 -31.24 12.36 -8.77
N LEU A 638 -30.16 12.73 -9.42
CA LEU A 638 -29.04 11.83 -9.74
C LEU A 638 -27.85 12.20 -8.86
N ALA A 639 -27.44 11.28 -8.00
CA ALA A 639 -26.17 11.36 -7.28
C ALA A 639 -25.09 10.60 -8.05
N TYR A 640 -23.88 11.11 -8.06
CA TYR A 640 -22.71 10.43 -8.65
C TYR A 640 -21.44 10.92 -8.00
N SER A 641 -20.37 10.14 -8.14
CA SER A 641 -19.02 10.52 -7.70
C SER A 641 -18.26 11.09 -8.88
N GLN A 642 -17.63 12.26 -8.70
CA GLN A 642 -16.78 12.89 -9.72
C GLN A 642 -15.39 13.11 -9.16
N LEU A 643 -14.37 12.80 -9.97
CA LEU A 643 -12.97 13.00 -9.61
C LEU A 643 -12.60 14.48 -9.71
N ASP A 644 -12.27 15.08 -8.58
CA ASP A 644 -11.85 16.46 -8.49
C ASP A 644 -10.63 16.62 -7.57
N GLY A 645 -9.55 17.18 -8.10
CA GLY A 645 -8.32 17.40 -7.34
C GLY A 645 -7.64 16.13 -6.82
N GLY A 646 -7.88 14.96 -7.46
CA GLY A 646 -7.33 13.67 -7.07
C GLY A 646 -8.17 12.89 -6.06
N ASN A 647 -9.36 13.37 -5.70
CA ASN A 647 -10.31 12.69 -4.82
C ASN A 647 -11.68 12.57 -5.46
N TRP A 648 -12.39 11.49 -5.17
CA TRP A 648 -13.76 11.31 -5.59
C TRP A 648 -14.69 12.06 -4.63
N ASN A 649 -15.50 12.97 -5.16
CA ASN A 649 -16.50 13.70 -4.39
C ASN A 649 -17.89 13.50 -4.96
N LEU A 650 -18.92 13.53 -4.10
CA LEU A 650 -20.30 13.39 -4.51
C LEU A 650 -20.83 14.69 -5.09
N TRP A 651 -21.56 14.54 -6.17
CA TRP A 651 -22.28 15.58 -6.86
C TRP A 651 -23.75 15.21 -6.99
N LEU A 652 -24.63 16.18 -6.95
CA LEU A 652 -26.06 16.04 -7.12
C LEU A 652 -26.50 16.82 -8.36
N HIS A 653 -27.20 16.11 -9.23
CA HIS A 653 -27.82 16.69 -10.42
C HIS A 653 -29.35 16.60 -10.29
N ASN A 654 -30.01 17.71 -10.33
CA ASN A 654 -31.48 17.78 -10.32
C ASN A 654 -31.97 17.52 -11.73
N GLN A 655 -32.76 16.46 -11.95
CA GLN A 655 -33.25 16.04 -13.26
C GLN A 655 -34.28 17.03 -13.87
N ASP A 656 -35.04 17.73 -13.01
CA ASP A 656 -36.09 18.65 -13.46
C ASP A 656 -35.53 19.99 -13.91
N THR A 657 -34.56 20.50 -13.15
CA THR A 657 -34.00 21.84 -13.39
C THR A 657 -32.71 21.84 -14.17
N GLY A 658 -32.05 20.69 -14.30
CA GLY A 658 -30.72 20.56 -14.86
C GLY A 658 -29.59 21.12 -13.97
N ALA A 659 -29.93 21.60 -12.77
CA ALA A 659 -28.95 22.18 -11.86
C ALA A 659 -28.02 21.09 -11.23
N THR A 660 -26.74 21.37 -11.24
CA THR A 660 -25.75 20.47 -10.66
C THR A 660 -24.98 21.21 -9.57
N HIS A 661 -24.77 20.55 -8.42
CA HIS A 661 -23.95 21.10 -7.35
C HIS A 661 -23.13 20.02 -6.66
N ARG A 662 -21.98 20.41 -6.14
CA ARG A 662 -21.12 19.54 -5.36
C ARG A 662 -21.70 19.33 -3.96
N PHE A 663 -21.81 18.08 -3.54
CA PHE A 663 -22.37 17.71 -2.23
C PHE A 663 -21.31 17.51 -1.15
N THR A 664 -20.19 16.85 -1.48
CA THR A 664 -19.07 16.70 -0.55
C THR A 664 -17.88 17.57 -0.97
N HIS A 665 -17.18 18.21 0.00
CA HIS A 665 -16.09 19.15 -0.25
C HIS A 665 -14.84 18.77 0.56
N VAL A 666 -14.46 17.48 0.52
CA VAL A 666 -13.43 16.92 1.39
C VAL A 666 -12.25 16.36 0.59
N ALA A 667 -11.09 16.29 1.22
CA ALA A 667 -9.86 15.78 0.62
C ALA A 667 -9.69 14.25 0.82
N CYS A 668 -10.76 13.50 0.56
CA CYS A 668 -10.84 12.05 0.63
C CYS A 668 -11.83 11.54 -0.42
N ASN A 669 -11.94 10.23 -0.58
CA ASN A 669 -12.85 9.63 -1.53
C ASN A 669 -14.23 9.40 -0.90
N ASN A 670 -15.27 9.83 -1.60
CA ASN A 670 -16.66 9.56 -1.32
C ASN A 670 -17.27 8.93 -2.57
N ILE A 671 -17.69 7.68 -2.45
CA ILE A 671 -18.11 6.84 -3.57
C ILE A 671 -19.37 6.06 -3.23
N GLU A 672 -19.96 5.43 -4.24
CA GLU A 672 -21.10 4.52 -4.09
C GLU A 672 -22.29 5.13 -3.33
N PRO A 673 -22.85 6.27 -3.80
CA PRO A 673 -24.02 6.84 -3.16
C PRO A 673 -25.24 5.92 -3.33
N ALA A 674 -26.03 5.80 -2.26
CA ALA A 674 -27.32 5.14 -2.24
C ALA A 674 -28.37 6.07 -1.59
N TRP A 675 -29.57 6.10 -2.13
CA TRP A 675 -30.65 6.92 -1.60
C TRP A 675 -31.48 6.17 -0.56
N ALA A 676 -31.85 6.85 0.50
CA ALA A 676 -32.95 6.40 1.35
C ALA A 676 -34.30 6.62 0.66
N GLU A 677 -35.34 5.95 1.13
CA GLU A 677 -36.69 6.06 0.58
C GLU A 677 -37.27 7.48 0.64
N ASP A 678 -36.79 8.31 1.57
CA ASP A 678 -37.20 9.70 1.71
C ASP A 678 -36.74 10.59 0.55
N SER A 679 -35.94 10.08 -0.41
CA SER A 679 -35.34 10.82 -1.51
C SER A 679 -34.52 12.06 -1.07
N GLN A 680 -34.25 12.20 0.23
CA GLN A 680 -33.54 13.35 0.83
C GLN A 680 -32.26 12.94 1.56
N THR A 681 -32.11 11.66 1.87
CA THR A 681 -30.96 11.15 2.61
C THR A 681 -30.09 10.30 1.70
N LEU A 682 -28.79 10.61 1.64
CA LEU A 682 -27.76 9.81 0.97
C LEU A 682 -26.93 9.03 1.99
N ILE A 683 -26.72 7.75 1.69
CA ILE A 683 -25.72 6.89 2.31
C ILE A 683 -24.62 6.68 1.30
N TYR A 684 -23.37 6.77 1.68
CA TYR A 684 -22.24 6.63 0.77
C TYR A 684 -21.01 6.08 1.48
N ALA A 685 -20.11 5.47 0.73
CA ALA A 685 -18.83 4.96 1.23
C ALA A 685 -17.77 6.07 1.25
N SER A 686 -17.08 6.27 2.39
CA SER A 686 -16.09 7.32 2.58
C SER A 686 -14.82 6.80 3.24
N ASP A 687 -13.65 7.13 2.71
CA ASP A 687 -12.34 6.80 3.31
C ASP A 687 -11.75 7.94 4.14
N CYS A 688 -12.52 9.01 4.41
CA CYS A 688 -12.07 10.16 5.18
C CYS A 688 -11.49 9.77 6.54
N GLY A 689 -10.25 10.19 6.79
CA GLY A 689 -9.53 9.90 8.04
C GLY A 689 -9.11 8.44 8.23
N ARG A 690 -9.27 7.62 7.21
CA ARG A 690 -8.91 6.20 7.19
C ARG A 690 -7.78 5.94 6.19
N ALA A 691 -7.54 4.68 5.85
CA ALA A 691 -6.64 4.35 4.76
C ALA A 691 -7.31 4.60 3.41
N LEU A 692 -6.51 4.93 2.41
CA LEU A 692 -6.98 5.11 1.04
C LEU A 692 -7.80 3.88 0.58
N TRP A 693 -9.03 4.10 0.11
CA TRP A 693 -10.03 3.09 -0.28
C TRP A 693 -10.56 2.20 0.86
N PHE A 694 -10.17 2.43 2.11
CA PHE A 694 -10.72 1.73 3.27
C PHE A 694 -11.94 2.49 3.81
N THR A 695 -13.05 2.32 3.13
CA THR A 695 -14.26 3.09 3.35
C THR A 695 -15.04 2.67 4.59
N ALA A 696 -15.71 3.65 5.22
CA ALA A 696 -16.80 3.45 6.14
C ALA A 696 -18.05 4.13 5.56
N LEU A 697 -19.24 3.72 5.98
CA LEU A 697 -20.46 4.35 5.51
C LEU A 697 -20.69 5.69 6.22
N SER A 698 -21.10 6.67 5.44
CA SER A 698 -21.53 8.00 5.90
C SER A 698 -22.99 8.24 5.49
N ARG A 699 -23.75 8.94 6.31
CA ARG A 699 -25.15 9.28 6.10
C ARG A 699 -25.32 10.78 6.17
N ARG A 700 -25.96 11.38 5.18
CA ARG A 700 -26.19 12.83 5.16
C ARG A 700 -27.45 13.21 4.39
N ARG A 701 -28.24 14.16 4.91
CA ARG A 701 -29.34 14.77 4.15
C ARG A 701 -28.84 15.72 3.10
N ILE A 702 -29.52 15.77 1.94
CA ILE A 702 -29.19 16.69 0.83
C ILE A 702 -29.60 18.13 1.15
N PHE A 703 -30.62 18.30 1.97
CA PHE A 703 -31.03 19.58 2.53
C PHE A 703 -30.88 19.54 4.07
N PRO A 704 -30.45 20.65 4.70
CA PRO A 704 -30.24 20.71 6.15
C PRO A 704 -31.56 20.60 6.94
#